data_eb8d07506a87a00ebfd75930b7a6a2b1
#
_entry.id   eb8d07506a87a00ebfd75930b7a6a2b1
#
_cell.length_a   1.000
_cell.length_b   1.000
_cell.length_c   1.000
_cell.angle_alpha   90.00
_cell.angle_beta   90.00
_cell.angle_gamma   90.00
#
_symmetry.space_group_name_H-M   'P 1'
#
loop_
_entity.id
_entity.type
_entity.pdbx_description
1 polymer ?
#
loop_
_entity_poly.entity_id
_entity_poly.type
_entity_poly.pdbx_seq_one_letter_code
_entity_poly.pdbx_strand_id
1 'polypeptide(L)'
;MNKKLLLAAGLALMSAAASAQEVKFYNTGRKWNSSFDALLNGNSIHRVTRKGAETVSPETNLQLQVTTIVGGAETVADFAIAEGYQAEAPTDQLAVITAPASFIKTLAARSEVLYVNKSEQLFPTMHLVRNETGVTKVTEGAGLDTPYDGTGVVVGVIDQGFEFKHPAFLNACKKWGSSATSGMLKNSAPFNDPNDNEGHATHVANIAVGRKVEGCNYYGVATGAELLPMMSNLSTSSTIAQAAAIKKYAEGEGKPWVINMSFGSNSGPHDGSSDTDQNMDKLSTKGGILVGAMGNSGAEKLHVMHKFTEDGEKAFFYIKLDDQLNTNSVVYSEVWSANEGEGLLTIRPAVLSRGKLCYPTAVQMNAAGQTFEAEVSPFNNRQYGKFSGYFKQLLTKMGLNTGEFVWEVEGKAGAECHAWLNTDLAAGAFAKTKLTLDDKVYTTPEGDGNYATGAGAASIPSSISVASYNNATSFTSLSGNSYSYASFVGEVADISNFSSRGPSLSTDPKALPTPTIAAPGGVVISAFSKKAKSFSTDATENVQKVTSGGTPFYYGVMSGTSMATPVVTGIIALWLQANPELTSDDVAAILQKTARKDSYTGRNLTWSKEWGYGKIDAYEGLKEAIRMRPDGVNQTLNSVAPVTLQKGNDAWKVLFNNDESYANVRVIAANGQVAYAQHVVAPQHGDELVVNTQTLAPGVYVFQVSTTASTVTRKMIVK
;
A
#
# COMPACT_ATOMS: atom_id res chain seq x y z
N MET A 1 -4.88 32.15 23.99
CA MET A 1 -5.46 30.98 24.68
C MET A 1 -4.78 29.74 24.15
N ASN A 2 -4.28 28.88 25.01
CA ASN A 2 -3.34 27.81 24.68
C ASN A 2 -3.94 26.73 23.76
N LYS A 3 -3.27 26.43 22.64
CA LYS A 3 -3.62 25.32 21.72
C LYS A 3 -3.76 23.94 22.42
N LYS A 4 -3.15 23.76 23.58
CA LYS A 4 -3.32 22.57 24.43
C LYS A 4 -4.71 22.45 25.07
N LEU A 5 -5.44 23.54 25.25
CA LEU A 5 -6.81 23.50 25.80
C LEU A 5 -7.85 23.16 24.72
N LEU A 6 -7.60 23.51 23.46
CA LEU A 6 -8.50 23.14 22.35
C LEU A 6 -8.36 21.67 21.95
N LEU A 7 -7.16 21.09 22.03
CA LEU A 7 -6.96 19.65 21.79
C LEU A 7 -7.58 18.81 22.93
N ALA A 8 -7.46 19.27 24.19
CA ALA A 8 -8.07 18.61 25.34
C ALA A 8 -9.61 18.74 25.34
N ALA A 9 -10.15 19.86 24.82
CA ALA A 9 -11.59 20.03 24.67
C ALA A 9 -12.15 19.21 23.49
N GLY A 10 -11.40 19.04 22.40
CA GLY A 10 -11.76 18.17 21.29
C GLY A 10 -11.76 16.69 21.67
N LEU A 11 -10.77 16.25 22.43
CA LEU A 11 -10.68 14.88 22.96
C LEU A 11 -11.74 14.63 24.05
N ALA A 12 -12.04 15.61 24.90
CA ALA A 12 -13.10 15.49 25.92
C ALA A 12 -14.52 15.49 25.30
N LEU A 13 -14.73 16.20 24.18
CA LEU A 13 -15.99 16.15 23.43
C LEU A 13 -16.13 14.85 22.61
N MET A 14 -15.02 14.25 22.14
CA MET A 14 -15.07 12.93 21.52
C MET A 14 -15.27 11.81 22.57
N SER A 15 -14.72 11.93 23.77
CA SER A 15 -14.95 10.95 24.84
C SER A 15 -16.35 11.04 25.47
N ALA A 16 -16.99 12.20 25.40
CA ALA A 16 -18.39 12.38 25.87
C ALA A 16 -19.42 11.97 24.80
N ALA A 17 -19.04 11.93 23.50
CA ALA A 17 -19.91 11.43 22.42
C ALA A 17 -19.79 9.91 22.19
N ALA A 18 -18.81 9.24 22.79
CA ALA A 18 -18.65 7.78 22.73
C ALA A 18 -19.57 7.03 23.71
N SER A 19 -20.32 7.72 24.56
CA SER A 19 -21.35 7.12 25.43
C SER A 19 -22.72 7.23 24.78
N ALA A 20 -23.16 6.11 24.17
CA ALA A 20 -24.49 5.83 23.64
C ALA A 20 -24.67 6.07 22.12
N GLN A 21 -23.85 5.50 21.30
CA GLN A 21 -24.29 5.18 19.95
C GLN A 21 -25.12 3.89 20.02
N GLU A 22 -26.43 4.05 20.06
CA GLU A 22 -27.38 2.95 19.92
C GLU A 22 -27.05 2.18 18.64
N VAL A 23 -26.71 0.90 18.75
CA VAL A 23 -26.43 0.05 17.59
C VAL A 23 -27.70 0.01 16.74
N LYS A 24 -27.70 0.68 15.59
CA LYS A 24 -28.84 0.66 14.67
C LYS A 24 -28.92 -0.71 14.00
N PHE A 25 -29.82 -1.54 14.50
CA PHE A 25 -30.17 -2.79 13.84
C PHE A 25 -31.27 -2.57 12.80
N TYR A 26 -30.95 -2.91 11.54
CA TYR A 26 -31.96 -3.04 10.51
C TYR A 26 -32.57 -4.44 10.65
N ASN A 27 -33.85 -4.52 11.02
CA ASN A 27 -34.55 -5.77 11.21
C ASN A 27 -34.74 -6.50 9.86
N THR A 28 -33.86 -7.46 9.56
CA THR A 28 -33.92 -8.29 8.35
C THR A 28 -34.77 -9.54 8.55
N GLY A 29 -35.43 -9.69 9.70
CA GLY A 29 -36.18 -10.89 10.07
C GLY A 29 -35.33 -12.08 10.50
N ARG A 30 -34.00 -12.01 10.39
CA ARG A 30 -33.05 -13.05 10.81
C ARG A 30 -32.18 -12.52 11.95
N LYS A 31 -32.08 -13.27 13.02
CA LYS A 31 -31.28 -12.92 14.20
C LYS A 31 -29.91 -13.63 14.26
N TRP A 32 -29.38 -14.18 13.18
CA TRP A 32 -28.06 -14.82 13.12
C TRP A 32 -27.38 -14.66 11.77
N ASN A 33 -26.06 -14.78 11.76
CA ASN A 33 -25.24 -14.72 10.56
C ASN A 33 -25.52 -15.93 9.64
N SER A 34 -25.64 -15.69 8.34
CA SER A 34 -25.93 -16.72 7.32
C SER A 34 -24.88 -17.83 7.24
N SER A 35 -23.65 -17.57 7.69
CA SER A 35 -22.61 -18.60 7.76
C SER A 35 -22.95 -19.78 8.67
N PHE A 36 -23.93 -19.62 9.56
CA PHE A 36 -24.42 -20.71 10.42
C PHE A 36 -25.49 -21.57 9.78
N ASP A 37 -26.06 -21.19 8.64
CA ASP A 37 -27.23 -21.90 8.06
C ASP A 37 -26.96 -23.38 7.78
N ALA A 38 -25.78 -23.72 7.26
CA ALA A 38 -25.42 -25.11 7.03
C ALA A 38 -25.41 -25.92 8.34
N LEU A 39 -24.79 -25.38 9.40
CA LEU A 39 -24.71 -26.01 10.72
C LEU A 39 -26.10 -26.12 11.38
N LEU A 40 -26.93 -25.07 11.26
CA LEU A 40 -28.29 -25.05 11.79
C LEU A 40 -29.25 -26.00 11.07
N ASN A 41 -28.89 -26.42 9.85
CA ASN A 41 -29.61 -27.47 9.08
C ASN A 41 -29.00 -28.84 9.26
N GLY A 42 -28.10 -29.05 10.24
CA GLY A 42 -27.52 -30.36 10.57
C GLY A 42 -26.32 -30.76 9.69
N ASN A 43 -25.83 -29.88 8.82
CA ASN A 43 -24.70 -30.15 7.94
C ASN A 43 -23.38 -29.70 8.57
N SER A 44 -22.34 -30.51 8.44
CA SER A 44 -20.99 -30.09 8.78
C SER A 44 -20.41 -29.18 7.67
N ILE A 45 -19.56 -28.24 8.05
CA ILE A 45 -18.80 -27.39 7.13
C ILE A 45 -17.31 -27.71 7.24
N HIS A 46 -16.59 -27.61 6.12
CA HIS A 46 -15.14 -27.72 6.11
C HIS A 46 -14.55 -26.31 6.06
N ARG A 47 -13.67 -26.00 7.00
CA ARG A 47 -12.90 -24.75 6.97
C ARG A 47 -11.42 -25.06 6.92
N VAL A 48 -10.68 -24.25 6.18
CA VAL A 48 -9.23 -24.30 6.17
C VAL A 48 -8.72 -23.48 7.35
N THR A 49 -7.92 -24.09 8.20
CA THR A 49 -7.23 -23.42 9.32
C THR A 49 -5.72 -23.53 9.12
N ARG A 50 -4.93 -22.83 9.93
CA ARG A 50 -3.46 -22.95 9.92
C ARG A 50 -2.95 -24.39 10.19
N LYS A 51 -3.75 -25.21 10.84
CA LYS A 51 -3.40 -26.59 11.17
C LYS A 51 -3.90 -27.60 10.12
N GLY A 52 -4.47 -27.10 9.01
CA GLY A 52 -5.06 -27.92 7.95
C GLY A 52 -6.57 -27.75 7.84
N ALA A 53 -7.24 -28.66 7.12
CA ALA A 53 -8.68 -28.66 7.01
C ALA A 53 -9.31 -29.15 8.32
N GLU A 54 -10.27 -28.40 8.84
CA GLU A 54 -11.05 -28.75 10.03
C GLU A 54 -12.52 -28.92 9.65
N THR A 55 -13.14 -29.98 10.18
CA THR A 55 -14.58 -30.19 10.04
C THR A 55 -15.29 -29.61 11.26
N VAL A 56 -16.16 -28.65 11.03
CA VAL A 56 -17.03 -28.05 12.05
C VAL A 56 -18.40 -28.67 11.90
N SER A 57 -18.84 -29.41 12.92
CA SER A 57 -20.18 -29.97 13.01
C SER A 57 -21.14 -29.08 13.77
N PRO A 58 -22.46 -29.30 13.72
CA PRO A 58 -23.43 -28.55 14.53
C PRO A 58 -23.12 -28.52 16.03
N GLU A 59 -22.48 -29.58 16.55
CA GLU A 59 -22.13 -29.76 17.97
C GLU A 59 -20.72 -29.26 18.30
N THR A 60 -19.99 -28.73 17.33
CA THR A 60 -18.69 -28.09 17.60
C THR A 60 -18.90 -26.78 18.35
N ASN A 61 -18.24 -26.61 19.50
CA ASN A 61 -18.28 -25.35 20.23
C ASN A 61 -17.64 -24.23 19.42
N LEU A 62 -18.38 -23.17 19.23
CA LEU A 62 -17.98 -21.94 18.53
C LEU A 62 -18.02 -20.78 19.51
N GLN A 63 -17.11 -19.83 19.37
CA GLN A 63 -17.22 -18.57 20.08
C GLN A 63 -18.19 -17.67 19.32
N LEU A 64 -19.29 -17.31 19.98
CA LEU A 64 -20.39 -16.52 19.45
C LEU A 64 -20.35 -15.11 20.03
N GLN A 65 -20.53 -14.12 19.19
CA GLN A 65 -20.77 -12.72 19.59
C GLN A 65 -22.27 -12.46 19.53
N VAL A 66 -22.88 -12.20 20.67
CA VAL A 66 -24.31 -11.96 20.78
C VAL A 66 -24.57 -10.51 21.09
N THR A 67 -25.08 -9.78 20.11
CA THR A 67 -25.50 -8.40 20.28
C THR A 67 -26.90 -8.37 20.91
N THR A 68 -27.06 -7.59 21.96
CA THR A 68 -28.29 -7.50 22.73
C THR A 68 -28.87 -6.08 22.74
N ILE A 69 -30.08 -5.94 23.23
CA ILE A 69 -30.60 -4.62 23.64
C ILE A 69 -29.72 -4.06 24.76
N VAL A 70 -29.79 -2.74 24.99
CA VAL A 70 -29.06 -2.07 26.08
C VAL A 70 -29.38 -2.73 27.41
N GLY A 71 -28.37 -3.11 28.19
CA GLY A 71 -28.50 -3.82 29.45
C GLY A 71 -28.91 -5.29 29.36
N GLY A 72 -29.01 -5.85 28.17
CA GLY A 72 -29.40 -7.27 27.94
C GLY A 72 -28.26 -8.28 27.98
N ALA A 73 -27.00 -7.82 27.86
CA ALA A 73 -25.86 -8.71 27.66
C ALA A 73 -25.57 -9.62 28.87
N GLU A 74 -25.63 -9.08 30.08
CA GLU A 74 -25.43 -9.82 31.34
C GLU A 74 -26.52 -10.90 31.51
N THR A 75 -27.79 -10.56 31.25
CA THR A 75 -28.92 -11.50 31.31
C THR A 75 -28.72 -12.66 30.28
N VAL A 76 -28.19 -12.38 29.10
CA VAL A 76 -27.96 -13.39 28.07
C VAL A 76 -26.74 -14.26 28.43
N ALA A 77 -25.71 -13.68 29.02
CA ALA A 77 -24.54 -14.41 29.49
C ALA A 77 -24.91 -15.34 30.65
N ASP A 78 -25.66 -14.85 31.65
CA ASP A 78 -26.15 -15.67 32.78
C ASP A 78 -27.03 -16.83 32.31
N PHE A 79 -27.89 -16.58 31.32
CA PHE A 79 -28.69 -17.61 30.73
C PHE A 79 -27.82 -18.70 30.08
N ALA A 80 -26.80 -18.32 29.30
CA ALA A 80 -25.91 -19.30 28.68
C ALA A 80 -25.09 -20.08 29.72
N ILE A 81 -24.68 -19.45 30.84
CA ILE A 81 -24.01 -20.11 31.95
C ILE A 81 -24.95 -21.13 32.62
N ALA A 82 -26.22 -20.76 32.81
CA ALA A 82 -27.22 -21.68 33.37
C ALA A 82 -27.50 -22.92 32.49
N GLU A 83 -27.36 -22.75 31.18
CA GLU A 83 -27.43 -23.84 30.19
C GLU A 83 -26.12 -24.65 30.07
N GLY A 84 -25.10 -24.34 30.89
CA GLY A 84 -23.83 -25.06 30.96
C GLY A 84 -22.74 -24.58 30.00
N TYR A 85 -22.89 -23.42 29.39
CA TYR A 85 -21.90 -22.85 28.48
C TYR A 85 -21.03 -21.80 29.15
N GLN A 86 -19.85 -21.56 28.60
CA GLN A 86 -19.00 -20.44 29.02
C GLN A 86 -19.53 -19.15 28.39
N ALA A 87 -19.72 -18.11 29.19
CA ALA A 87 -20.18 -16.82 28.71
C ALA A 87 -19.67 -15.67 29.57
N GLU A 88 -19.54 -14.51 28.96
CA GLU A 88 -19.20 -13.22 29.61
C GLU A 88 -19.92 -12.07 28.91
N ALA A 89 -20.12 -10.96 29.59
CA ALA A 89 -20.72 -9.73 29.05
C ALA A 89 -19.70 -8.58 29.12
N PRO A 90 -18.81 -8.44 28.09
CA PRO A 90 -17.79 -7.38 28.08
C PRO A 90 -18.37 -5.96 28.07
N THR A 91 -19.57 -5.78 27.51
CA THR A 91 -20.32 -4.51 27.51
C THR A 91 -21.78 -4.77 27.80
N ASP A 92 -22.55 -3.72 28.03
CA ASP A 92 -24.00 -3.78 28.30
C ASP A 92 -24.85 -4.29 27.10
N GLN A 93 -24.24 -4.34 25.89
CA GLN A 93 -24.89 -4.78 24.63
C GLN A 93 -24.18 -5.97 23.96
N LEU A 94 -23.11 -6.50 24.52
CA LEU A 94 -22.36 -7.61 23.93
C LEU A 94 -22.18 -8.74 24.95
N ALA A 95 -22.72 -9.92 24.65
CA ALA A 95 -22.33 -11.17 25.32
C ALA A 95 -21.44 -12.02 24.38
N VAL A 96 -20.40 -12.64 24.94
CA VAL A 96 -19.52 -13.59 24.28
C VAL A 96 -19.79 -14.96 24.87
N ILE A 97 -20.18 -15.91 24.03
CA ILE A 97 -20.65 -17.24 24.46
C ILE A 97 -19.89 -18.31 23.70
N THR A 98 -19.35 -19.30 24.38
CA THR A 98 -18.75 -20.50 23.77
C THR A 98 -19.75 -21.63 23.83
N ALA A 99 -20.40 -21.92 22.70
CA ALA A 99 -21.48 -22.90 22.59
C ALA A 99 -21.52 -23.52 21.17
N PRO A 100 -22.17 -24.71 21.00
CA PRO A 100 -22.37 -25.29 19.69
C PRO A 100 -23.35 -24.46 18.83
N ALA A 101 -23.27 -24.62 17.52
CA ALA A 101 -24.17 -23.92 16.60
C ALA A 101 -25.65 -24.27 16.85
N SER A 102 -25.96 -25.46 17.34
CA SER A 102 -27.31 -25.86 17.73
C SER A 102 -27.96 -24.91 18.75
N PHE A 103 -27.15 -24.27 19.61
CA PHE A 103 -27.63 -23.32 20.63
C PHE A 103 -28.01 -21.94 20.06
N ILE A 104 -27.61 -21.60 18.84
CA ILE A 104 -27.88 -20.28 18.24
C ILE A 104 -29.36 -19.97 18.14
N LYS A 105 -30.19 -20.96 17.77
CA LYS A 105 -31.67 -20.77 17.69
C LYS A 105 -32.28 -20.47 19.05
N THR A 106 -31.78 -21.09 20.11
CA THR A 106 -32.20 -20.85 21.50
C THR A 106 -31.83 -19.41 21.92
N LEU A 107 -30.62 -18.95 21.61
CA LEU A 107 -30.21 -17.56 21.85
C LEU A 107 -31.07 -16.58 21.06
N ALA A 108 -31.26 -16.82 19.77
CA ALA A 108 -32.04 -15.94 18.88
C ALA A 108 -33.52 -15.85 19.26
N ALA A 109 -34.08 -16.84 19.96
CA ALA A 109 -35.46 -16.82 20.45
C ALA A 109 -35.67 -15.84 21.64
N ARG A 110 -34.61 -15.41 22.29
CA ARG A 110 -34.70 -14.50 23.44
C ARG A 110 -35.01 -13.06 22.98
N SER A 111 -35.81 -12.35 23.77
CA SER A 111 -36.21 -10.98 23.48
C SER A 111 -35.03 -9.99 23.56
N GLU A 112 -34.06 -10.28 24.43
CA GLU A 112 -32.87 -9.45 24.65
C GLU A 112 -31.88 -9.56 23.51
N VAL A 113 -31.90 -10.64 22.71
CA VAL A 113 -30.96 -10.88 21.62
C VAL A 113 -31.41 -10.18 20.34
N LEU A 114 -30.60 -9.32 19.84
CA LEU A 114 -30.75 -8.66 18.54
C LEU A 114 -30.11 -9.46 17.40
N TYR A 115 -28.90 -9.97 17.62
CA TYR A 115 -28.17 -10.70 16.58
C TYR A 115 -27.10 -11.63 17.17
N VAL A 116 -26.88 -12.78 16.51
CA VAL A 116 -25.82 -13.73 16.84
C VAL A 116 -24.85 -13.79 15.69
N ASN A 117 -23.61 -13.44 15.94
CA ASN A 117 -22.52 -13.53 14.99
C ASN A 117 -21.46 -14.52 15.47
N LYS A 118 -20.60 -14.95 14.56
CA LYS A 118 -19.41 -15.73 14.89
C LYS A 118 -18.32 -14.77 15.37
N SER A 119 -17.66 -15.11 16.48
CA SER A 119 -16.42 -14.44 16.84
C SER A 119 -15.34 -14.84 15.84
N GLU A 120 -14.79 -13.86 15.13
CA GLU A 120 -13.70 -14.10 14.20
C GLU A 120 -12.36 -13.97 14.92
N GLN A 121 -11.40 -14.80 14.55
CA GLN A 121 -10.06 -14.72 15.10
C GLN A 121 -9.36 -13.49 14.47
N LEU A 122 -9.03 -12.50 15.28
CA LEU A 122 -8.22 -11.37 14.88
C LEU A 122 -6.75 -11.77 14.88
N PHE A 123 -6.01 -11.37 13.84
CA PHE A 123 -4.60 -11.69 13.68
C PHE A 123 -3.78 -10.41 13.55
N PRO A 124 -2.49 -10.45 13.92
CA PRO A 124 -1.57 -9.33 13.71
C PRO A 124 -1.48 -8.96 12.23
N THR A 125 -1.58 -7.65 11.92
CA THR A 125 -1.81 -7.18 10.55
C THR A 125 -0.61 -7.34 9.58
N MET A 126 0.66 -7.22 10.03
CA MET A 126 1.79 -7.49 9.13
C MET A 126 1.90 -8.96 8.73
N HIS A 127 1.49 -9.87 9.59
CA HIS A 127 1.36 -11.28 9.22
C HIS A 127 0.25 -11.47 8.17
N LEU A 128 -0.87 -10.73 8.30
CA LEU A 128 -1.93 -10.73 7.27
C LEU A 128 -1.39 -10.19 5.94
N VAL A 129 -0.65 -9.07 5.94
CA VAL A 129 -0.04 -8.49 4.73
C VAL A 129 0.80 -9.53 3.99
N ARG A 130 1.74 -10.20 4.67
CA ARG A 130 2.62 -11.19 4.03
C ARG A 130 1.88 -12.43 3.53
N ASN A 131 0.88 -12.90 4.27
CA ASN A 131 0.10 -14.06 3.86
C ASN A 131 -0.81 -13.73 2.67
N GLU A 132 -1.49 -12.60 2.76
CA GLU A 132 -2.44 -12.19 1.73
C GLU A 132 -1.73 -11.87 0.40
N THR A 133 -0.59 -11.22 0.45
CA THR A 133 0.19 -10.89 -0.75
C THR A 133 1.03 -12.06 -1.28
N GLY A 134 1.02 -13.22 -0.62
CA GLY A 134 1.82 -14.39 -1.01
C GLY A 134 3.30 -14.31 -0.64
N VAL A 135 3.74 -13.27 0.07
CA VAL A 135 5.15 -13.10 0.53
C VAL A 135 5.60 -14.27 1.40
N THR A 136 4.75 -14.79 2.28
CA THR A 136 5.08 -15.96 3.12
C THR A 136 5.50 -17.16 2.27
N LYS A 137 4.78 -17.46 1.19
CA LYS A 137 5.12 -18.56 0.26
C LYS A 137 6.50 -18.36 -0.39
N VAL A 138 6.82 -17.11 -0.75
CA VAL A 138 8.10 -16.74 -1.35
C VAL A 138 9.25 -16.93 -0.35
N THR A 139 9.10 -16.39 0.87
CA THR A 139 10.15 -16.41 1.88
C THR A 139 10.33 -17.77 2.55
N GLU A 140 9.34 -18.65 2.48
CA GLU A 140 9.42 -20.05 2.91
C GLU A 140 9.86 -21.00 1.77
N GLY A 141 9.93 -20.49 0.53
CA GLY A 141 10.34 -21.29 -0.63
C GLY A 141 9.29 -22.31 -1.07
N ALA A 142 8.01 -22.08 -0.77
CA ALA A 142 6.95 -23.04 -1.08
C ALA A 142 6.85 -23.31 -2.59
N GLY A 143 7.23 -24.52 -3.05
CA GLY A 143 7.25 -24.87 -4.48
C GLY A 143 8.29 -24.11 -5.33
N LEU A 144 9.29 -23.51 -4.69
CA LEU A 144 10.41 -22.81 -5.33
C LEU A 144 11.71 -23.58 -5.09
N ASP A 145 12.70 -23.43 -5.99
CA ASP A 145 14.03 -24.06 -5.84
C ASP A 145 14.78 -23.55 -4.59
N THR A 146 14.50 -22.32 -4.16
CA THR A 146 15.11 -21.68 -2.98
C THR A 146 14.16 -20.60 -2.45
N PRO A 147 14.19 -20.30 -1.14
CA PRO A 147 13.53 -19.13 -0.60
C PRO A 147 14.14 -17.83 -1.14
N TYR A 148 13.32 -16.78 -1.25
CA TYR A 148 13.75 -15.44 -1.64
C TYR A 148 13.40 -14.47 -0.51
N ASP A 149 14.36 -13.66 -0.08
CA ASP A 149 14.23 -12.72 1.03
C ASP A 149 14.75 -11.30 0.69
N GLY A 150 15.13 -11.07 -0.57
CA GLY A 150 15.71 -9.83 -1.06
C GLY A 150 17.23 -9.73 -0.94
N THR A 151 17.92 -10.81 -0.51
CA THR A 151 19.39 -10.83 -0.45
C THR A 151 20.01 -10.43 -1.79
N GLY A 152 21.01 -9.53 -1.73
CA GLY A 152 21.71 -9.02 -2.91
C GLY A 152 21.06 -7.79 -3.54
N VAL A 153 19.92 -7.31 -3.03
CA VAL A 153 19.22 -6.14 -3.55
C VAL A 153 19.37 -4.95 -2.58
N VAL A 154 19.52 -3.74 -3.11
CA VAL A 154 19.48 -2.49 -2.33
C VAL A 154 18.06 -1.92 -2.36
N VAL A 155 17.48 -1.73 -1.19
CA VAL A 155 16.20 -1.04 -1.00
C VAL A 155 16.49 0.36 -0.46
N GLY A 156 16.33 1.36 -1.33
CA GLY A 156 16.38 2.76 -0.93
C GLY A 156 15.07 3.20 -0.31
N VAL A 157 15.10 3.89 0.82
CA VAL A 157 13.92 4.54 1.40
C VAL A 157 14.21 6.02 1.59
N ILE A 158 13.52 6.87 0.84
CA ILE A 158 13.61 8.32 0.96
C ILE A 158 12.45 8.77 1.84
N ASP A 159 12.74 9.34 3.03
CA ASP A 159 11.72 9.77 3.98
C ASP A 159 12.31 10.75 5.01
N GLN A 160 11.52 11.24 5.98
CA GLN A 160 11.93 12.34 6.85
C GLN A 160 12.97 11.97 7.90
N GLY A 161 12.95 10.78 8.48
CA GLY A 161 13.92 10.37 9.52
C GLY A 161 13.73 8.91 9.91
N PHE A 162 14.70 8.35 10.65
CA PHE A 162 14.69 6.92 11.01
C PHE A 162 15.14 6.70 12.45
N GLU A 163 14.55 5.73 13.15
CA GLU A 163 15.07 5.21 14.41
C GLU A 163 15.94 3.98 14.15
N PHE A 164 17.21 4.19 13.78
CA PHE A 164 18.14 3.11 13.40
C PHE A 164 18.45 2.11 14.50
N LYS A 165 18.29 2.50 15.77
CA LYS A 165 18.50 1.61 16.92
C LYS A 165 17.38 0.61 17.12
N HIS A 166 16.27 0.77 16.36
CA HIS A 166 15.20 -0.20 16.42
C HIS A 166 15.72 -1.59 15.98
N PRO A 167 15.46 -2.67 16.75
CA PRO A 167 16.04 -3.99 16.46
C PRO A 167 15.63 -4.56 15.11
N ALA A 168 14.54 -4.08 14.52
CA ALA A 168 14.13 -4.41 13.16
C ALA A 168 15.16 -4.03 12.08
N PHE A 169 16.11 -3.13 12.37
CA PHE A 169 17.11 -2.69 11.40
C PHE A 169 18.53 -3.24 11.71
N LEU A 170 18.64 -4.16 12.64
CA LEU A 170 19.92 -4.77 12.98
C LEU A 170 20.55 -5.40 11.73
N ASN A 171 21.77 -4.97 11.38
CA ASN A 171 22.53 -5.40 10.21
C ASN A 171 21.79 -5.18 8.85
N ALA A 172 20.71 -4.38 8.81
CA ALA A 172 20.02 -4.08 7.57
C ALA A 172 20.70 -2.98 6.74
N CYS A 173 21.40 -2.06 7.41
CA CYS A 173 21.90 -0.83 6.83
C CYS A 173 23.43 -0.75 6.95
N LYS A 174 24.13 -0.53 5.83
CA LYS A 174 25.59 -0.27 5.79
C LYS A 174 25.92 1.21 5.61
N LYS A 175 25.11 1.90 4.85
CA LYS A 175 25.25 3.31 4.50
C LYS A 175 23.92 4.04 4.70
N TRP A 176 23.99 5.33 4.87
CA TRP A 176 22.85 6.23 4.94
C TRP A 176 23.20 7.62 4.37
N GLY A 177 22.20 8.40 3.97
CA GLY A 177 22.36 9.76 3.51
C GLY A 177 21.35 10.72 4.11
N SER A 178 21.54 12.02 3.89
CA SER A 178 20.57 13.04 4.31
C SER A 178 20.61 14.26 3.38
N SER A 179 19.55 15.07 3.40
CA SER A 179 19.51 16.37 2.70
C SER A 179 20.65 17.30 3.14
N ALA A 180 21.02 17.25 4.42
CA ALA A 180 22.13 18.05 4.96
C ALA A 180 23.51 17.66 4.40
N THR A 181 23.63 16.50 3.77
CA THR A 181 24.88 16.01 3.18
C THR A 181 24.86 16.02 1.66
N SER A 182 23.88 16.68 1.04
CA SER A 182 23.72 16.75 -0.42
C SER A 182 23.82 15.38 -1.11
N GLY A 183 23.22 14.35 -0.51
CA GLY A 183 23.26 12.97 -1.01
C GLY A 183 24.55 12.20 -0.75
N MET A 184 25.57 12.79 -0.07
CA MET A 184 26.76 12.04 0.32
C MET A 184 26.42 10.97 1.34
N LEU A 185 26.87 9.73 1.07
CA LEU A 185 26.62 8.60 1.94
C LEU A 185 27.64 8.55 3.08
N LYS A 186 27.14 8.26 4.27
CA LYS A 186 27.92 8.00 5.48
C LYS A 186 27.88 6.53 5.87
N ASN A 187 28.90 6.06 6.59
CA ASN A 187 28.89 4.71 7.16
C ASN A 187 27.84 4.61 8.27
N SER A 188 27.28 3.43 8.42
CA SER A 188 26.21 3.18 9.39
C SER A 188 26.63 3.23 10.87
N ALA A 189 27.91 3.09 11.18
CA ALA A 189 28.39 3.10 12.57
C ALA A 189 29.35 4.28 12.83
N PRO A 190 29.20 5.03 13.94
CA PRO A 190 28.09 5.02 14.89
C PRO A 190 26.92 5.90 14.38
N PHE A 191 25.73 5.35 14.43
CA PHE A 191 24.53 6.15 14.17
C PHE A 191 24.28 7.13 15.31
N ASN A 192 24.36 8.42 15.04
CA ASN A 192 23.57 9.38 15.77
C ASN A 192 22.21 9.38 15.10
N ASP A 193 21.22 8.79 15.76
CA ASP A 193 19.85 8.74 15.29
C ASP A 193 19.36 10.15 14.92
N PRO A 194 19.11 10.44 13.69
CA PRO A 194 18.42 11.66 13.35
C PRO A 194 16.96 11.55 13.81
N ASN A 195 16.35 12.70 14.03
CA ASN A 195 15.00 12.77 14.55
C ASN A 195 14.00 12.16 13.56
N ASP A 196 13.39 11.04 13.92
CA ASP A 196 12.19 10.52 13.29
C ASP A 196 10.98 11.16 14.00
N ASN A 197 10.77 12.45 13.73
CA ASN A 197 9.79 13.25 14.43
C ASN A 197 8.33 12.81 14.19
N GLU A 198 8.08 12.12 13.08
CA GLU A 198 6.75 11.69 12.67
C GLU A 198 6.55 10.17 12.84
N GLY A 199 7.61 9.39 13.03
CA GLY A 199 7.56 7.93 13.10
C GLY A 199 7.32 7.24 11.75
N HIS A 200 7.06 7.99 10.69
CA HIS A 200 6.65 7.51 9.37
C HIS A 200 7.75 6.69 8.69
N ALA A 201 8.96 7.23 8.61
CA ALA A 201 10.09 6.59 7.92
C ALA A 201 10.49 5.24 8.53
N THR A 202 10.50 5.13 9.86
CA THR A 202 10.77 3.89 10.59
C THR A 202 9.71 2.84 10.26
N HIS A 203 8.44 3.25 10.22
CA HIS A 203 7.31 2.38 9.90
C HIS A 203 7.40 1.84 8.46
N VAL A 204 7.61 2.73 7.49
CA VAL A 204 7.78 2.44 6.06
C VAL A 204 8.95 1.50 5.82
N ALA A 205 10.15 1.81 6.36
CA ALA A 205 11.35 1.01 6.18
C ALA A 205 11.19 -0.41 6.75
N ASN A 206 10.53 -0.56 7.90
CA ASN A 206 10.29 -1.89 8.46
C ASN A 206 9.31 -2.71 7.61
N ILE A 207 8.28 -2.11 7.02
CA ILE A 207 7.40 -2.83 6.09
C ILE A 207 8.19 -3.39 4.92
N ALA A 208 9.09 -2.60 4.33
CA ALA A 208 9.88 -3.03 3.18
C ALA A 208 10.90 -4.12 3.55
N VAL A 209 11.74 -3.89 4.59
CA VAL A 209 12.96 -4.69 4.83
C VAL A 209 13.21 -5.09 6.28
N GLY A 210 12.29 -4.80 7.20
CA GLY A 210 12.50 -5.06 8.62
C GLY A 210 12.88 -6.50 8.93
N ARG A 211 13.93 -6.70 9.73
CA ARG A 211 14.43 -8.01 10.15
C ARG A 211 13.46 -8.68 11.11
N LYS A 212 13.51 -10.01 11.15
CA LYS A 212 12.80 -10.79 12.19
C LYS A 212 13.41 -10.47 13.56
N VAL A 213 12.56 -10.10 14.50
CA VAL A 213 12.92 -9.87 15.90
C VAL A 213 12.26 -10.96 16.73
N GLU A 214 13.01 -11.57 17.65
CA GLU A 214 12.49 -12.63 18.52
C GLU A 214 11.25 -12.15 19.29
N GLY A 215 10.22 -12.98 19.32
CA GLY A 215 8.95 -12.67 19.96
C GLY A 215 8.09 -11.65 19.21
N CYS A 216 8.47 -11.23 17.98
CA CYS A 216 7.72 -10.28 17.17
C CYS A 216 7.42 -10.81 15.77
N ASN A 217 6.15 -10.69 15.34
CA ASN A 217 5.68 -11.13 14.02
C ASN A 217 5.57 -9.99 13.00
N TYR A 218 5.96 -8.76 13.38
CA TYR A 218 5.82 -7.55 12.54
C TYR A 218 7.10 -7.22 11.78
N TYR A 219 7.70 -8.20 11.11
CA TYR A 219 8.86 -8.02 10.25
C TYR A 219 8.47 -7.73 8.79
N GLY A 220 9.40 -7.19 8.03
CA GLY A 220 9.17 -6.72 6.67
C GLY A 220 8.99 -7.81 5.61
N VAL A 221 8.89 -7.37 4.37
CA VAL A 221 8.74 -8.21 3.17
C VAL A 221 10.08 -8.79 2.75
N ALA A 222 11.07 -7.95 2.45
CA ALA A 222 12.40 -8.33 1.93
C ALA A 222 13.45 -8.33 3.06
N THR A 223 13.33 -9.29 3.98
CA THR A 223 14.13 -9.32 5.21
C THR A 223 15.63 -9.56 5.03
N GLY A 224 16.09 -9.95 3.84
CA GLY A 224 17.50 -10.11 3.46
C GLY A 224 18.08 -8.91 2.70
N ALA A 225 17.24 -7.99 2.21
CA ALA A 225 17.69 -6.84 1.43
C ALA A 225 18.55 -5.87 2.23
N GLU A 226 19.40 -5.13 1.56
CA GLU A 226 20.19 -4.05 2.16
C GLU A 226 19.37 -2.77 2.18
N LEU A 227 19.10 -2.20 3.36
CA LEU A 227 18.44 -0.91 3.51
C LEU A 227 19.42 0.23 3.28
N LEU A 228 19.09 1.15 2.38
CA LEU A 228 19.78 2.43 2.20
C LEU A 228 18.83 3.58 2.50
N PRO A 229 18.75 4.03 3.76
CA PRO A 229 17.83 5.08 4.16
C PRO A 229 18.38 6.46 3.82
N MET A 230 17.54 7.33 3.29
CA MET A 230 17.82 8.71 2.96
C MET A 230 16.89 9.64 3.74
N MET A 231 17.45 10.35 4.71
CA MET A 231 16.70 11.34 5.48
C MET A 231 16.52 12.61 4.67
N SER A 232 15.31 12.83 4.22
CA SER A 232 14.93 13.91 3.34
C SER A 232 14.19 15.03 4.06
N ASN A 233 14.39 16.27 3.59
CA ASN A 233 13.48 17.36 3.87
C ASN A 233 12.31 17.39 2.88
N LEU A 234 12.20 16.36 2.03
CA LEU A 234 11.19 16.16 0.99
C LEU A 234 11.08 17.31 -0.02
N SER A 235 12.13 18.14 -0.16
CA SER A 235 12.19 19.07 -1.30
C SER A 235 12.51 18.30 -2.59
N THR A 236 11.99 18.77 -3.73
CA THR A 236 12.16 18.11 -5.02
C THR A 236 13.64 17.89 -5.37
N SER A 237 14.50 18.92 -5.19
CA SER A 237 15.94 18.80 -5.43
C SER A 237 16.63 17.80 -4.52
N SER A 238 16.25 17.74 -3.23
CA SER A 238 16.80 16.76 -2.30
C SER A 238 16.41 15.34 -2.66
N THR A 239 15.16 15.10 -3.03
CA THR A 239 14.68 13.77 -3.39
C THR A 239 15.35 13.24 -4.65
N ILE A 240 15.54 14.06 -5.67
CA ILE A 240 16.30 13.69 -6.90
C ILE A 240 17.76 13.37 -6.54
N ALA A 241 18.44 14.21 -5.78
CA ALA A 241 19.84 13.98 -5.39
C ALA A 241 20.00 12.68 -4.57
N GLN A 242 19.07 12.40 -3.69
CA GLN A 242 19.05 11.19 -2.85
C GLN A 242 18.75 9.92 -3.67
N ALA A 243 17.80 9.97 -4.60
CA ALA A 243 17.53 8.86 -5.50
C ALA A 243 18.76 8.57 -6.40
N ALA A 244 19.40 9.59 -6.93
CA ALA A 244 20.66 9.46 -7.69
C ALA A 244 21.80 8.86 -6.84
N ALA A 245 21.89 9.20 -5.56
CA ALA A 245 22.90 8.63 -4.66
C ALA A 245 22.63 7.15 -4.35
N ILE A 246 21.37 6.75 -4.19
CA ILE A 246 20.98 5.34 -4.04
C ILE A 246 21.38 4.54 -5.28
N LYS A 247 20.99 5.01 -6.47
CA LYS A 247 21.36 4.42 -7.75
C LYS A 247 22.88 4.24 -7.86
N LYS A 248 23.64 5.34 -7.68
CA LYS A 248 25.09 5.32 -7.76
C LYS A 248 25.74 4.33 -6.81
N TYR A 249 25.23 4.22 -5.58
CA TYR A 249 25.72 3.27 -4.58
C TYR A 249 25.46 1.84 -5.03
N ALA A 250 24.21 1.51 -5.38
CA ALA A 250 23.82 0.16 -5.76
C ALA A 250 24.54 -0.33 -7.02
N GLU A 251 24.63 0.51 -8.05
CA GLU A 251 25.39 0.20 -9.27
C GLU A 251 26.87 0.03 -9.01
N GLY A 252 27.46 0.84 -8.10
CA GLY A 252 28.86 0.69 -7.65
C GLY A 252 29.13 -0.62 -6.91
N GLU A 253 28.11 -1.18 -6.25
CA GLU A 253 28.16 -2.50 -5.58
C GLU A 253 27.75 -3.65 -6.53
N GLY A 254 27.42 -3.36 -7.79
CA GLY A 254 26.93 -4.36 -8.76
C GLY A 254 25.59 -4.99 -8.39
N LYS A 255 24.71 -4.25 -7.69
CA LYS A 255 23.45 -4.74 -7.17
C LYS A 255 22.26 -4.07 -7.87
N PRO A 256 21.17 -4.80 -8.13
CA PRO A 256 19.90 -4.20 -8.47
C PRO A 256 19.35 -3.40 -7.27
N TRP A 257 18.46 -2.44 -7.56
CA TRP A 257 17.92 -1.57 -6.54
C TRP A 257 16.44 -1.24 -6.79
N VAL A 258 15.74 -0.93 -5.70
CA VAL A 258 14.39 -0.40 -5.73
C VAL A 258 14.27 0.74 -4.72
N ILE A 259 13.63 1.83 -5.12
CA ILE A 259 13.46 3.03 -4.26
C ILE A 259 11.99 3.16 -3.85
N ASN A 260 11.75 3.21 -2.55
CA ASN A 260 10.46 3.52 -1.95
C ASN A 260 10.30 5.04 -1.78
N MET A 261 9.22 5.58 -2.32
CA MET A 261 8.83 6.99 -2.23
C MET A 261 7.40 7.08 -1.67
N SER A 262 7.30 7.06 -0.32
CA SER A 262 6.03 7.14 0.39
C SER A 262 5.63 8.60 0.65
N PHE A 263 5.73 9.45 -0.37
CA PHE A 263 5.39 10.87 -0.34
C PHE A 263 4.83 11.32 -1.70
N GLY A 264 4.22 12.49 -1.75
CA GLY A 264 3.69 13.09 -2.95
C GLY A 264 3.29 14.55 -2.70
N SER A 265 2.64 15.16 -3.68
CA SER A 265 2.09 16.50 -3.63
C SER A 265 0.82 16.57 -4.47
N ASN A 266 -0.09 17.49 -4.12
CA ASN A 266 -1.26 17.80 -4.93
C ASN A 266 -1.00 18.99 -5.89
N SER A 267 0.26 19.19 -6.28
CA SER A 267 0.70 20.30 -7.16
C SER A 267 1.32 19.76 -8.43
N GLY A 268 1.22 20.56 -9.50
CA GLY A 268 1.80 20.25 -10.80
C GLY A 268 0.78 19.74 -11.83
N PRO A 269 1.26 19.34 -13.01
CA PRO A 269 0.40 18.98 -14.15
C PRO A 269 -0.24 17.59 -14.03
N HIS A 270 0.13 16.78 -13.06
CA HIS A 270 -0.35 15.41 -12.83
C HIS A 270 -0.24 14.48 -14.06
N ASP A 271 0.77 14.69 -14.89
CA ASP A 271 0.99 13.98 -16.16
C ASP A 271 2.42 13.42 -16.33
N GLY A 272 3.25 13.57 -15.31
CA GLY A 272 4.65 13.14 -15.35
C GLY A 272 5.59 14.07 -16.13
N SER A 273 5.11 15.21 -16.60
CA SER A 273 5.90 16.15 -17.41
C SER A 273 6.67 17.19 -16.60
N SER A 274 6.44 17.28 -15.28
CA SER A 274 7.18 18.25 -14.45
C SER A 274 8.70 18.00 -14.52
N ASP A 275 9.50 19.04 -14.33
CA ASP A 275 10.96 18.91 -14.28
C ASP A 275 11.41 17.86 -13.25
N THR A 276 10.74 17.81 -12.10
CA THR A 276 11.01 16.82 -11.06
C THR A 276 10.73 15.40 -11.54
N ASP A 277 9.55 15.17 -12.12
CA ASP A 277 9.14 13.83 -12.60
C ASP A 277 10.08 13.34 -13.70
N GLN A 278 10.43 14.20 -14.66
CA GLN A 278 11.33 13.88 -15.75
C GLN A 278 12.77 13.59 -15.29
N ASN A 279 13.26 14.29 -14.27
CA ASN A 279 14.59 14.01 -13.73
C ASN A 279 14.61 12.73 -12.87
N MET A 280 13.54 12.44 -12.16
CA MET A 280 13.39 11.15 -11.45
C MET A 280 13.26 9.98 -12.42
N ASP A 281 12.46 10.13 -13.48
CA ASP A 281 12.23 9.11 -14.50
C ASP A 281 13.52 8.61 -15.14
N LYS A 282 14.46 9.51 -15.46
CA LYS A 282 15.80 9.20 -16.01
C LYS A 282 16.64 8.33 -15.06
N LEU A 283 16.30 8.20 -13.80
CA LEU A 283 17.02 7.36 -12.85
C LEU A 283 16.62 5.88 -12.99
N SER A 284 15.40 5.61 -13.45
CA SER A 284 14.93 4.24 -13.68
C SER A 284 15.77 3.57 -14.78
N THR A 285 16.22 2.35 -14.51
CA THR A 285 17.11 1.59 -15.42
C THR A 285 16.83 0.10 -15.29
N LYS A 286 17.50 -0.69 -16.12
CA LYS A 286 17.53 -2.14 -15.94
C LYS A 286 18.09 -2.49 -14.56
N GLY A 287 17.34 -3.25 -13.78
CA GLY A 287 17.65 -3.56 -12.37
C GLY A 287 17.42 -2.40 -11.40
N GLY A 288 16.82 -1.28 -11.83
CA GLY A 288 16.57 -0.11 -11.00
C GLY A 288 15.15 0.41 -11.12
N ILE A 289 14.36 0.27 -10.07
CA ILE A 289 12.91 0.47 -10.05
C ILE A 289 12.51 1.58 -9.07
N LEU A 290 11.62 2.46 -9.48
CA LEU A 290 10.98 3.47 -8.65
C LEU A 290 9.58 3.00 -8.23
N VAL A 291 9.21 3.21 -6.97
CA VAL A 291 7.89 2.85 -6.44
C VAL A 291 7.32 4.03 -5.67
N GLY A 292 6.15 4.51 -6.09
CA GLY A 292 5.54 5.74 -5.58
C GLY A 292 4.16 5.53 -4.96
N ALA A 293 3.87 6.24 -3.87
CA ALA A 293 2.55 6.23 -3.24
C ALA A 293 1.56 7.09 -4.03
N MET A 294 0.32 6.60 -4.21
CA MET A 294 -0.76 7.34 -4.89
C MET A 294 -1.22 8.60 -4.15
N GLY A 295 -0.99 8.70 -2.83
CA GLY A 295 -1.53 9.75 -1.96
C GLY A 295 -2.79 9.32 -1.23
N ASN A 296 -3.23 10.14 -0.28
CA ASN A 296 -4.30 9.80 0.67
C ASN A 296 -5.54 10.72 0.55
N SER A 297 -5.76 11.30 -0.62
CA SER A 297 -6.81 12.29 -0.87
C SER A 297 -8.03 11.75 -1.64
N GLY A 298 -8.18 10.43 -1.72
CA GLY A 298 -9.24 9.78 -2.52
C GLY A 298 -10.68 10.10 -2.09
N ALA A 299 -10.88 10.42 -0.81
CA ALA A 299 -12.17 10.85 -0.26
C ALA A 299 -12.35 12.37 -0.25
N GLU A 300 -11.32 13.12 -0.61
CA GLU A 300 -11.31 14.58 -0.56
C GLU A 300 -11.80 15.19 -1.89
N LYS A 301 -12.31 16.41 -1.81
CA LYS A 301 -12.86 17.14 -2.97
C LYS A 301 -11.84 18.11 -3.53
N LEU A 302 -10.68 17.58 -3.94
CA LEU A 302 -9.51 18.37 -4.32
C LEU A 302 -9.34 18.63 -5.81
N HIS A 303 -10.10 17.96 -6.64
CA HIS A 303 -10.01 18.05 -8.09
C HIS A 303 -11.36 18.42 -8.71
N VAL A 304 -11.32 19.23 -9.74
CA VAL A 304 -12.44 19.52 -10.65
C VAL A 304 -11.94 19.62 -12.08
N MET A 305 -12.83 19.37 -13.03
CA MET A 305 -12.52 19.54 -14.46
C MET A 305 -13.65 20.22 -15.21
N HIS A 306 -13.32 20.80 -16.36
CA HIS A 306 -14.29 21.33 -17.32
C HIS A 306 -13.80 21.15 -18.75
N LYS A 307 -14.70 20.77 -19.65
CA LYS A 307 -14.47 20.70 -21.09
C LYS A 307 -15.30 21.77 -21.78
N PHE A 308 -14.66 22.68 -22.47
CA PHE A 308 -15.29 23.78 -23.15
C PHE A 308 -15.92 23.33 -24.48
N THR A 309 -17.13 23.76 -24.71
CA THR A 309 -17.91 23.38 -25.92
C THR A 309 -17.98 24.48 -26.98
N GLU A 310 -17.75 25.74 -26.57
CA GLU A 310 -17.74 26.92 -27.44
C GLU A 310 -16.65 27.90 -27.09
N ASP A 311 -16.23 28.74 -28.03
CA ASP A 311 -15.23 29.78 -27.81
C ASP A 311 -15.75 30.85 -26.84
N GLY A 312 -14.95 31.19 -25.82
CA GLY A 312 -15.31 32.16 -24.79
C GLY A 312 -16.28 31.64 -23.73
N GLU A 313 -16.56 30.32 -23.71
CA GLU A 313 -17.29 29.71 -22.61
C GLU A 313 -16.53 29.90 -21.30
N LYS A 314 -17.28 30.19 -20.22
CA LYS A 314 -16.71 30.40 -18.88
C LYS A 314 -17.08 29.28 -17.93
N ALA A 315 -16.06 28.76 -17.23
CA ALA A 315 -16.21 27.84 -16.11
C ALA A 315 -15.73 28.52 -14.82
N PHE A 316 -16.35 28.16 -13.70
CA PHE A 316 -15.99 28.68 -12.38
C PHE A 316 -15.72 27.53 -11.42
N PHE A 317 -14.59 27.57 -10.71
CA PHE A 317 -14.25 26.58 -9.71
C PHE A 317 -14.18 27.27 -8.34
N TYR A 318 -15.16 26.96 -7.52
CA TYR A 318 -15.38 27.55 -6.21
C TYR A 318 -14.70 26.72 -5.15
N ILE A 319 -13.82 27.35 -4.36
CA ILE A 319 -13.13 26.74 -3.23
C ILE A 319 -13.80 27.23 -1.94
N LYS A 320 -14.48 26.33 -1.26
CA LYS A 320 -15.00 26.56 0.08
C LYS A 320 -13.86 26.32 1.07
N LEU A 321 -13.43 27.37 1.76
CA LEU A 321 -12.40 27.29 2.79
C LEU A 321 -13.02 26.98 4.14
N ASP A 322 -12.37 26.15 4.94
CA ASP A 322 -12.87 25.73 6.27
C ASP A 322 -12.84 26.87 7.27
N ASP A 323 -11.81 27.72 7.23
CA ASP A 323 -11.67 28.91 8.07
C ASP A 323 -11.05 30.08 7.29
N GLN A 324 -11.92 30.89 6.66
CA GLN A 324 -11.52 32.04 5.87
C GLN A 324 -10.92 33.19 6.71
N LEU A 325 -11.23 33.23 8.00
CA LEU A 325 -10.84 34.32 8.89
C LEU A 325 -9.56 34.02 9.64
N ASN A 326 -9.03 32.81 9.54
CA ASN A 326 -7.74 32.47 10.11
C ASN A 326 -6.62 33.16 9.35
N THR A 327 -5.78 33.90 10.05
CA THR A 327 -4.64 34.63 9.47
C THR A 327 -3.61 33.71 8.81
N ASN A 328 -3.63 32.43 9.14
CA ASN A 328 -2.72 31.42 8.63
C ASN A 328 -3.33 30.52 7.52
N SER A 329 -4.60 30.76 7.14
CA SER A 329 -5.22 30.01 6.03
C SER A 329 -4.61 30.44 4.70
N VAL A 330 -3.99 29.49 4.02
CA VAL A 330 -3.39 29.65 2.70
C VAL A 330 -4.32 29.03 1.66
N VAL A 331 -4.52 29.69 0.53
CA VAL A 331 -5.03 29.05 -0.69
C VAL A 331 -3.83 28.69 -1.54
N TYR A 332 -3.70 27.44 -1.91
CA TYR A 332 -2.74 26.96 -2.88
C TYR A 332 -3.50 26.08 -3.88
N SER A 333 -3.70 26.60 -5.07
CA SER A 333 -4.48 25.91 -6.10
C SER A 333 -3.90 26.20 -7.49
N GLU A 334 -4.00 25.21 -8.35
CA GLU A 334 -3.52 25.27 -9.73
C GLU A 334 -4.63 24.86 -10.69
N VAL A 335 -4.65 25.51 -11.85
CA VAL A 335 -5.47 25.13 -13.02
C VAL A 335 -4.53 24.80 -14.16
N TRP A 336 -4.71 23.65 -14.79
CA TRP A 336 -3.91 23.21 -15.93
C TRP A 336 -4.79 22.88 -17.14
N SER A 337 -4.34 23.28 -18.33
CA SER A 337 -4.94 22.77 -19.59
C SER A 337 -4.56 21.30 -19.78
N ALA A 338 -5.53 20.46 -20.13
CA ALA A 338 -5.24 19.09 -20.58
C ALA A 338 -4.65 19.06 -22.00
N ASN A 339 -4.84 20.14 -22.76
CA ASN A 339 -4.38 20.27 -24.13
C ASN A 339 -3.09 21.11 -24.18
N GLU A 340 -2.21 20.79 -25.12
CA GLU A 340 -1.03 21.57 -25.43
C GLU A 340 -1.36 22.82 -26.26
N GLY A 341 -0.60 23.90 -26.08
CA GLY A 341 -0.69 25.14 -26.86
C GLY A 341 -1.04 26.38 -26.06
N GLU A 342 -0.74 27.54 -26.67
CA GLU A 342 -1.07 28.87 -26.14
C GLU A 342 -2.49 29.30 -26.49
N GLY A 343 -3.06 30.18 -25.67
CA GLY A 343 -4.32 30.85 -25.94
C GLY A 343 -5.54 29.95 -25.93
N LEU A 344 -5.44 28.77 -25.33
CA LEU A 344 -6.57 27.86 -25.14
C LEU A 344 -7.43 28.29 -23.96
N LEU A 345 -6.83 28.81 -22.92
CA LEU A 345 -7.46 29.20 -21.67
C LEU A 345 -7.08 30.63 -21.29
N THR A 346 -8.03 31.36 -20.71
CA THR A 346 -7.77 32.57 -19.91
C THR A 346 -8.12 32.25 -18.46
N ILE A 347 -7.13 32.23 -17.56
CA ILE A 347 -7.27 31.81 -16.16
C ILE A 347 -7.14 33.02 -15.26
N ARG A 348 -8.09 33.24 -14.35
CA ARG A 348 -8.09 34.38 -13.42
C ARG A 348 -8.47 33.96 -12.01
N PRO A 349 -7.73 34.38 -10.96
CA PRO A 349 -8.21 34.27 -9.59
C PRO A 349 -9.26 35.35 -9.33
N ALA A 350 -10.29 34.98 -8.59
CA ALA A 350 -11.36 35.92 -8.17
C ALA A 350 -11.77 35.62 -6.72
N VAL A 351 -12.44 36.60 -6.11
CA VAL A 351 -13.07 36.48 -4.80
C VAL A 351 -14.57 36.69 -4.96
N LEU A 352 -15.35 35.68 -4.57
CA LEU A 352 -16.79 35.81 -4.45
C LEU A 352 -17.12 36.46 -3.12
N SER A 353 -17.61 37.71 -3.12
CA SER A 353 -18.03 38.43 -1.92
C SER A 353 -19.43 39.02 -2.12
N ARG A 354 -20.37 38.69 -1.21
CA ARG A 354 -21.76 39.16 -1.23
C ARG A 354 -22.45 38.94 -2.61
N GLY A 355 -22.20 37.79 -3.22
CA GLY A 355 -22.79 37.41 -4.50
C GLY A 355 -22.15 38.08 -5.73
N LYS A 356 -21.03 38.82 -5.58
CA LYS A 356 -20.29 39.45 -6.68
C LYS A 356 -18.88 38.88 -6.78
N LEU A 357 -18.41 38.67 -8.01
CA LEU A 357 -16.99 38.37 -8.25
C LEU A 357 -16.19 39.69 -8.23
N CYS A 358 -15.14 39.67 -7.42
CA CYS A 358 -14.18 40.73 -7.27
C CYS A 358 -12.82 40.20 -7.72
N TYR A 359 -12.17 40.90 -8.65
CA TYR A 359 -10.88 40.48 -9.20
C TYR A 359 -9.74 41.27 -8.49
N PRO A 360 -8.81 40.56 -7.84
CA PRO A 360 -7.67 41.22 -7.24
C PRO A 360 -6.74 41.78 -8.32
N THR A 361 -6.24 43.01 -8.11
CA THR A 361 -5.20 43.57 -8.96
C THR A 361 -3.84 42.97 -8.56
N ALA A 362 -2.86 43.03 -9.51
CA ALA A 362 -1.50 42.59 -9.21
C ALA A 362 -0.89 43.36 -8.00
N VAL A 363 -1.21 44.65 -7.86
CA VAL A 363 -0.76 45.48 -6.72
C VAL A 363 -1.36 44.96 -5.40
N GLN A 364 -2.64 44.56 -5.39
CA GLN A 364 -3.28 44.04 -4.19
C GLN A 364 -2.72 42.64 -3.82
N MET A 365 -2.49 41.77 -4.79
CA MET A 365 -1.87 40.45 -4.58
C MET A 365 -0.44 40.61 -4.03
N ASN A 366 0.41 41.42 -4.66
CA ASN A 366 1.77 41.65 -4.19
C ASN A 366 1.80 42.27 -2.78
N ALA A 367 0.93 43.22 -2.50
CA ALA A 367 0.81 43.84 -1.17
C ALA A 367 0.29 42.87 -0.09
N ALA A 368 -0.37 41.76 -0.49
CA ALA A 368 -0.80 40.69 0.38
C ALA A 368 0.22 39.54 0.48
N GLY A 369 1.38 39.66 -0.19
CA GLY A 369 2.39 38.60 -0.23
C GLY A 369 1.92 37.36 -0.98
N GLN A 370 1.11 37.54 -2.04
CA GLN A 370 0.53 36.45 -2.83
C GLN A 370 1.25 36.33 -4.16
N THR A 371 1.28 35.13 -4.71
CA THR A 371 1.75 34.88 -6.06
C THR A 371 0.61 34.38 -6.94
N PHE A 372 0.53 34.92 -8.13
CA PHE A 372 -0.29 34.43 -9.22
C PHE A 372 0.58 34.37 -10.48
N GLU A 373 0.63 33.16 -11.04
CA GLU A 373 1.32 32.87 -12.28
C GLU A 373 0.27 32.37 -13.30
N ALA A 374 0.33 32.81 -14.53
CA ALA A 374 -0.47 32.31 -15.63
C ALA A 374 0.36 32.33 -16.90
N GLU A 375 0.84 31.17 -17.32
CA GLU A 375 1.76 31.01 -18.44
C GLU A 375 1.65 29.64 -19.11
N VAL A 376 2.47 29.41 -20.12
CA VAL A 376 2.63 28.11 -20.76
C VAL A 376 3.86 27.42 -20.16
N SER A 377 3.69 26.23 -19.67
CA SER A 377 4.78 25.45 -19.10
C SER A 377 5.80 25.06 -20.19
N PRO A 378 7.10 25.31 -19.98
CA PRO A 378 8.14 24.92 -20.94
C PRO A 378 8.36 23.41 -21.02
N PHE A 379 7.82 22.63 -20.09
CA PHE A 379 8.04 21.19 -20.00
C PHE A 379 7.02 20.35 -20.77
N ASN A 380 5.77 20.85 -20.91
CA ASN A 380 4.69 20.12 -21.57
C ASN A 380 3.86 20.96 -22.52
N ASN A 381 4.26 22.21 -22.79
CA ASN A 381 3.54 23.15 -23.65
C ASN A 381 2.05 23.34 -23.27
N ARG A 382 1.69 23.16 -21.99
CA ARG A 382 0.33 23.35 -21.47
C ARG A 382 0.21 24.68 -20.73
N GLN A 383 -0.92 25.35 -20.92
CA GLN A 383 -1.23 26.53 -20.12
C GLN A 383 -1.58 26.15 -18.68
N TYR A 384 -1.10 26.95 -17.73
CA TYR A 384 -1.51 26.81 -16.33
C TYR A 384 -1.73 28.17 -15.66
N GLY A 385 -2.51 28.14 -14.58
CA GLY A 385 -2.65 29.22 -13.63
C GLY A 385 -2.43 28.70 -12.21
N LYS A 386 -1.58 29.37 -11.46
CA LYS A 386 -1.22 29.00 -10.10
C LYS A 386 -1.41 30.15 -9.15
N PHE A 387 -2.11 29.92 -8.05
CA PHE A 387 -2.31 30.90 -6.99
C PHE A 387 -1.83 30.35 -5.65
N SER A 388 -1.03 31.15 -4.94
CA SER A 388 -0.56 30.81 -3.60
C SER A 388 -0.55 32.04 -2.70
N GLY A 389 -1.17 31.95 -1.52
CA GLY A 389 -1.08 33.02 -0.53
C GLY A 389 -2.10 32.97 0.60
N TYR A 390 -1.89 33.86 1.59
CA TYR A 390 -2.78 34.00 2.75
C TYR A 390 -4.09 34.69 2.38
N PHE A 391 -5.18 33.95 2.35
CA PHE A 391 -6.45 34.44 1.81
C PHE A 391 -7.04 35.63 2.58
N LYS A 392 -6.94 35.63 3.92
CA LYS A 392 -7.38 36.78 4.74
C LYS A 392 -6.62 38.06 4.44
N GLN A 393 -5.32 37.96 4.12
CA GLN A 393 -4.51 39.13 3.72
C GLN A 393 -5.01 39.69 2.38
N LEU A 394 -5.35 38.81 1.43
CA LEU A 394 -5.94 39.21 0.16
C LEU A 394 -7.24 39.98 0.36
N LEU A 395 -8.20 39.41 1.13
CA LEU A 395 -9.45 40.08 1.46
C LEU A 395 -9.20 41.51 2.03
N THR A 396 -8.25 41.64 2.98
CA THR A 396 -7.91 42.93 3.60
C THR A 396 -7.39 43.91 2.57
N LYS A 397 -6.51 43.49 1.64
CA LYS A 397 -5.95 44.39 0.59
C LYS A 397 -6.99 44.76 -0.47
N MET A 398 -8.00 43.92 -0.67
CA MET A 398 -9.15 44.20 -1.56
C MET A 398 -10.23 45.07 -0.86
N GLY A 399 -10.10 45.31 0.46
CA GLY A 399 -11.13 46.04 1.23
C GLY A 399 -12.39 45.20 1.47
N LEU A 400 -12.28 43.88 1.48
CA LEU A 400 -13.35 42.93 1.70
C LEU A 400 -13.31 42.37 3.12
N ASN A 401 -14.48 42.30 3.77
CA ASN A 401 -14.59 41.72 5.10
C ASN A 401 -14.75 40.17 5.06
N THR A 402 -15.39 39.67 3.99
CA THR A 402 -15.63 38.24 3.76
C THR A 402 -15.57 37.96 2.27
N GLY A 403 -15.22 36.74 1.92
CA GLY A 403 -15.22 36.27 0.54
C GLY A 403 -14.74 34.85 0.44
N GLU A 404 -14.89 34.28 -0.73
CA GLU A 404 -14.48 32.92 -1.04
C GLU A 404 -13.68 32.90 -2.31
N PHE A 405 -12.72 31.99 -2.42
CA PHE A 405 -11.84 31.93 -3.59
C PHE A 405 -12.55 31.23 -4.75
N VAL A 406 -12.42 31.79 -5.94
CA VAL A 406 -13.00 31.26 -7.19
C VAL A 406 -11.95 31.37 -8.30
N TRP A 407 -11.74 30.29 -9.02
CA TRP A 407 -11.14 30.36 -10.34
C TRP A 407 -12.20 30.72 -11.39
N GLU A 408 -11.97 31.75 -12.19
CA GLU A 408 -12.63 31.96 -13.47
C GLU A 408 -11.72 31.46 -14.58
N VAL A 409 -12.24 30.54 -15.40
CA VAL A 409 -11.53 30.02 -16.57
C VAL A 409 -12.41 30.22 -17.78
N GLU A 410 -11.89 30.92 -18.79
CA GLU A 410 -12.54 31.08 -20.11
C GLU A 410 -11.75 30.27 -21.12
N GLY A 411 -12.40 29.41 -21.89
CA GLY A 411 -11.76 28.48 -22.81
C GLY A 411 -12.22 28.57 -24.24
N LYS A 412 -11.41 27.99 -25.15
CA LYS A 412 -11.80 27.75 -26.54
C LYS A 412 -12.55 26.43 -26.68
N ALA A 413 -13.39 26.32 -27.71
CA ALA A 413 -14.09 25.08 -28.03
C ALA A 413 -13.14 23.89 -28.15
N GLY A 414 -13.45 22.81 -27.43
CA GLY A 414 -12.63 21.58 -27.37
C GLY A 414 -11.51 21.59 -26.35
N ALA A 415 -11.18 22.74 -25.76
CA ALA A 415 -10.23 22.79 -24.65
C ALA A 415 -10.80 22.10 -23.40
N GLU A 416 -9.92 21.50 -22.61
CA GLU A 416 -10.26 20.87 -21.34
C GLU A 416 -9.29 21.36 -20.28
N CYS A 417 -9.78 21.65 -19.08
CA CYS A 417 -8.93 22.04 -17.96
C CYS A 417 -9.26 21.26 -16.71
N HIS A 418 -8.23 21.08 -15.88
CA HIS A 418 -8.31 20.48 -14.58
C HIS A 418 -7.78 21.47 -13.53
N ALA A 419 -8.38 21.46 -12.35
CA ALA A 419 -7.90 22.25 -11.23
C ALA A 419 -7.72 21.37 -10.00
N TRP A 420 -6.63 21.63 -9.26
CA TRP A 420 -6.32 20.96 -8.00
C TRP A 420 -6.14 21.96 -6.87
N LEU A 421 -6.55 21.52 -5.67
CA LEU A 421 -6.29 22.22 -4.42
C LEU A 421 -5.24 21.45 -3.63
N ASN A 422 -4.19 22.13 -3.21
CA ASN A 422 -3.18 21.52 -2.33
C ASN A 422 -3.59 21.68 -0.87
N THR A 423 -4.06 20.61 -0.25
CA THR A 423 -4.56 20.60 1.15
C THR A 423 -3.46 20.50 2.19
N ASP A 424 -2.24 20.12 1.83
CA ASP A 424 -1.09 20.17 2.75
C ASP A 424 -0.82 21.60 3.25
N LEU A 425 -1.25 22.59 2.45
CA LEU A 425 -1.07 24.02 2.72
C LEU A 425 -2.39 24.76 2.99
N ALA A 426 -3.52 24.26 2.47
CA ALA A 426 -4.81 24.94 2.51
C ALA A 426 -5.93 24.00 2.97
N ALA A 427 -6.65 24.38 4.02
CA ALA A 427 -7.86 23.67 4.41
C ALA A 427 -9.05 24.17 3.58
N GLY A 428 -9.69 23.24 2.82
CA GLY A 428 -10.82 23.56 1.98
C GLY A 428 -11.14 22.48 0.96
N ALA A 429 -12.16 22.72 0.13
CA ALA A 429 -12.60 21.79 -0.89
C ALA A 429 -13.23 22.53 -2.07
N PHE A 430 -13.14 21.97 -3.29
CA PHE A 430 -13.99 22.42 -4.38
C PHE A 430 -15.44 22.01 -4.08
N ALA A 431 -16.34 23.00 -4.21
CA ALA A 431 -17.74 22.79 -3.83
C ALA A 431 -18.70 23.32 -4.90
N LYS A 432 -19.86 22.70 -4.93
CA LYS A 432 -20.97 23.11 -5.82
C LYS A 432 -21.67 24.34 -5.25
N THR A 433 -21.77 25.39 -6.05
CA THR A 433 -22.57 26.57 -5.75
C THR A 433 -23.16 27.17 -7.03
N LYS A 434 -24.09 28.12 -6.88
CA LYS A 434 -24.62 28.90 -7.99
C LYS A 434 -24.07 30.32 -7.94
N LEU A 435 -23.52 30.77 -9.05
CA LEU A 435 -23.04 32.13 -9.26
C LEU A 435 -23.93 32.80 -10.29
N THR A 436 -24.42 34.01 -9.99
CA THR A 436 -25.15 34.82 -10.96
C THR A 436 -24.26 35.98 -11.41
N LEU A 437 -23.94 36.03 -12.69
CA LEU A 437 -23.07 37.03 -13.31
C LEU A 437 -23.75 37.52 -14.60
N ASP A 438 -23.92 38.83 -14.72
CA ASP A 438 -24.54 39.44 -15.91
C ASP A 438 -25.83 38.74 -16.32
N ASP A 439 -26.73 38.51 -15.35
CA ASP A 439 -28.02 37.80 -15.48
C ASP A 439 -27.93 36.32 -15.92
N LYS A 440 -26.73 35.78 -16.08
CA LYS A 440 -26.50 34.35 -16.36
C LYS A 440 -26.15 33.59 -15.07
N VAL A 441 -26.77 32.41 -14.90
CA VAL A 441 -26.50 31.53 -13.75
C VAL A 441 -25.53 30.45 -14.16
N TYR A 442 -24.40 30.40 -13.44
CA TYR A 442 -23.39 29.35 -13.54
C TYR A 442 -23.50 28.42 -12.35
N THR A 443 -23.22 27.15 -12.56
CA THR A 443 -23.15 26.15 -11.48
C THR A 443 -21.72 25.63 -11.44
N THR A 444 -21.03 25.81 -10.30
CA THR A 444 -19.69 25.25 -10.10
C THR A 444 -19.76 23.75 -9.91
N PRO A 445 -18.75 22.98 -10.37
CA PRO A 445 -18.69 21.55 -10.11
C PRO A 445 -18.43 21.24 -8.62
N GLU A 446 -18.85 20.08 -8.21
CA GLU A 446 -18.43 19.46 -6.94
C GLU A 446 -17.06 18.84 -7.16
N GLY A 447 -16.15 18.99 -6.18
CA GLY A 447 -14.84 18.36 -6.25
C GLY A 447 -14.87 16.84 -6.12
N ASP A 448 -13.84 16.19 -6.62
CA ASP A 448 -13.61 14.74 -6.49
C ASP A 448 -12.14 14.43 -6.13
N GLY A 449 -11.83 13.14 -5.91
CA GLY A 449 -10.49 12.64 -5.60
C GLY A 449 -9.84 11.89 -6.78
N ASN A 450 -10.20 12.23 -8.03
CA ASN A 450 -9.69 11.60 -9.25
C ASN A 450 -8.45 12.32 -9.81
N TYR A 451 -7.93 11.78 -10.91
CA TYR A 451 -6.83 12.35 -11.70
C TYR A 451 -5.54 12.57 -10.91
N ALA A 452 -5.12 11.50 -10.24
CA ALA A 452 -3.86 11.46 -9.51
C ALA A 452 -3.71 12.63 -8.51
N THR A 453 -4.71 12.78 -7.61
CA THR A 453 -4.68 13.80 -6.55
C THR A 453 -3.48 13.71 -5.62
N GLY A 454 -2.61 12.70 -5.76
CA GLY A 454 -1.32 12.57 -5.08
C GLY A 454 -0.17 12.56 -6.08
N ALA A 455 0.02 13.63 -6.87
CA ALA A 455 1.13 13.78 -7.81
C ALA A 455 2.52 13.71 -7.13
N GLY A 456 3.58 13.73 -7.92
CA GLY A 456 4.94 13.54 -7.48
C GLY A 456 5.37 12.09 -7.70
N ALA A 457 5.70 11.32 -6.67
CA ALA A 457 6.22 9.97 -6.84
C ALA A 457 5.34 9.04 -7.70
N ALA A 458 4.01 9.22 -7.67
CA ALA A 458 3.07 8.42 -8.47
C ALA A 458 2.93 8.88 -9.92
N SER A 459 3.29 10.12 -10.25
CA SER A 459 3.18 10.68 -11.61
C SER A 459 4.43 10.47 -12.46
N ILE A 460 5.54 10.02 -11.88
CA ILE A 460 6.76 9.70 -12.63
C ILE A 460 6.44 8.61 -13.65
N PRO A 461 6.73 8.79 -14.96
CA PRO A 461 6.27 7.87 -16.00
C PRO A 461 6.66 6.40 -15.80
N SER A 462 7.86 6.12 -15.32
CA SER A 462 8.37 4.75 -15.06
C SER A 462 8.11 4.26 -13.62
N SER A 463 7.46 5.04 -12.74
CA SER A 463 7.21 4.63 -11.35
C SER A 463 6.08 3.61 -11.26
N ILE A 464 6.28 2.58 -10.45
CA ILE A 464 5.20 1.68 -10.04
C ILE A 464 4.36 2.41 -8.99
N SER A 465 3.24 2.95 -9.41
CA SER A 465 2.34 3.72 -8.54
C SER A 465 1.38 2.82 -7.77
N VAL A 466 1.31 3.01 -6.44
CA VAL A 466 0.68 2.07 -5.51
C VAL A 466 -0.54 2.66 -4.83
N ALA A 467 -1.71 2.07 -5.09
CA ALA A 467 -2.96 2.31 -4.38
C ALA A 467 -3.05 1.46 -3.10
N SER A 468 -3.90 1.87 -2.17
CA SER A 468 -4.09 1.18 -0.89
C SER A 468 -5.41 0.45 -0.83
N TYR A 469 -5.40 -0.82 -0.36
CA TYR A 469 -6.60 -1.53 0.06
C TYR A 469 -6.49 -2.03 1.51
N ASN A 470 -7.64 -2.41 2.11
CA ASN A 470 -7.70 -2.75 3.52
C ASN A 470 -7.56 -4.26 3.72
N ASN A 471 -6.48 -4.71 4.33
CA ASN A 471 -6.33 -6.09 4.81
C ASN A 471 -6.87 -6.29 6.23
N ALA A 472 -7.07 -5.21 6.96
CA ALA A 472 -7.72 -5.14 8.26
C ALA A 472 -8.33 -3.75 8.45
N THR A 473 -9.34 -3.65 9.31
CA THR A 473 -9.99 -2.38 9.70
C THR A 473 -9.97 -2.15 11.21
N SER A 474 -9.40 -3.09 11.98
CA SER A 474 -9.30 -3.03 13.44
C SER A 474 -8.00 -3.67 13.91
N PHE A 475 -7.63 -3.35 15.15
CA PHE A 475 -6.47 -3.90 15.83
C PHE A 475 -6.68 -3.92 17.34
N THR A 476 -5.84 -4.69 18.06
CA THR A 476 -5.79 -4.68 19.51
C THR A 476 -4.51 -3.98 19.95
N SER A 477 -4.64 -2.97 20.80
CA SER A 477 -3.51 -2.22 21.35
C SER A 477 -2.70 -3.01 22.37
N LEU A 478 -1.54 -2.48 22.72
CA LEU A 478 -0.69 -3.03 23.79
C LEU A 478 -1.38 -3.12 25.16
N SER A 479 -2.35 -2.23 25.41
CA SER A 479 -3.18 -2.24 26.63
C SER A 479 -4.30 -3.29 26.61
N GLY A 480 -4.48 -4.02 25.52
CA GLY A 480 -5.50 -5.06 25.34
C GLY A 480 -6.85 -4.53 24.80
N ASN A 481 -6.98 -3.23 24.56
CA ASN A 481 -8.19 -2.64 24.00
C ASN A 481 -8.24 -2.80 22.48
N SER A 482 -9.42 -3.08 21.94
CA SER A 482 -9.66 -3.18 20.49
C SER A 482 -10.15 -1.83 19.93
N TYR A 483 -9.58 -1.43 18.79
CA TYR A 483 -9.93 -0.19 18.08
C TYR A 483 -10.33 -0.52 16.64
N SER A 484 -11.35 0.17 16.16
CA SER A 484 -11.82 0.07 14.77
C SER A 484 -11.55 1.36 14.01
N TYR A 485 -10.93 1.25 12.85
CA TYR A 485 -10.68 2.33 11.90
C TYR A 485 -11.59 2.22 10.65
N ALA A 486 -12.60 1.34 10.68
CA ALA A 486 -13.48 1.11 9.53
C ALA A 486 -14.15 2.40 8.99
N SER A 487 -14.49 3.36 9.86
CA SER A 487 -15.04 4.65 9.43
C SER A 487 -14.06 5.50 8.62
N PHE A 488 -12.76 5.31 8.84
CA PHE A 488 -11.69 6.03 8.13
C PHE A 488 -11.20 5.25 6.91
N VAL A 489 -10.89 3.96 7.06
CA VAL A 489 -10.28 3.17 5.98
C VAL A 489 -11.30 2.53 5.05
N GLY A 490 -12.52 2.23 5.49
CA GLY A 490 -13.55 1.49 4.74
C GLY A 490 -13.65 0.01 5.15
N GLU A 491 -14.10 -0.84 4.24
CA GLU A 491 -14.32 -2.28 4.48
C GLU A 491 -13.06 -3.10 4.24
N VAL A 492 -12.98 -4.29 4.88
CA VAL A 492 -11.91 -5.26 4.63
C VAL A 492 -11.99 -5.77 3.18
N ALA A 493 -10.84 -5.92 2.56
CA ALA A 493 -10.64 -6.31 1.16
C ALA A 493 -11.05 -5.25 0.12
N ASP A 494 -11.69 -4.15 0.52
CA ASP A 494 -12.01 -3.04 -0.38
C ASP A 494 -10.87 -2.01 -0.47
N ILE A 495 -10.92 -1.15 -1.51
CA ILE A 495 -10.01 -0.02 -1.65
C ILE A 495 -10.12 0.88 -0.41
N SER A 496 -9.00 1.38 0.10
CA SER A 496 -9.04 2.30 1.23
C SER A 496 -9.72 3.61 0.81
N ASN A 497 -10.65 4.12 1.63
CA ASN A 497 -11.40 5.35 1.34
C ASN A 497 -10.47 6.52 1.00
N PHE A 498 -9.35 6.60 1.68
CA PHE A 498 -8.36 7.66 1.49
C PHE A 498 -7.50 7.48 0.22
N SER A 499 -7.43 6.28 -0.39
CA SER A 499 -6.51 6.04 -1.51
C SER A 499 -6.82 6.96 -2.68
N SER A 500 -5.88 7.84 -3.04
CA SER A 500 -5.99 8.68 -4.23
C SER A 500 -6.14 7.85 -5.50
N ARG A 501 -6.84 8.41 -6.48
CA ARG A 501 -7.26 7.70 -7.70
C ARG A 501 -6.60 8.30 -8.93
N GLY A 502 -6.39 7.45 -9.94
CA GLY A 502 -6.00 7.88 -11.28
C GLY A 502 -7.18 8.40 -12.13
N PRO A 503 -6.99 8.40 -13.44
CA PRO A 503 -5.73 8.18 -14.12
C PRO A 503 -4.76 9.36 -13.98
N SER A 504 -3.51 9.19 -14.41
CA SER A 504 -2.64 10.32 -14.73
C SER A 504 -3.15 11.03 -16.00
N LEU A 505 -2.86 12.32 -16.14
CA LEU A 505 -3.12 13.07 -17.39
C LEU A 505 -2.01 12.89 -18.44
N SER A 506 -1.11 11.93 -18.24
CA SER A 506 -0.03 11.65 -19.19
C SER A 506 -0.57 11.25 -20.55
N THR A 507 0.00 11.87 -21.60
CA THR A 507 -0.21 11.48 -22.99
C THR A 507 0.97 10.68 -23.54
N ASP A 508 2.01 10.43 -22.73
CA ASP A 508 3.14 9.59 -23.11
C ASP A 508 2.70 8.11 -23.16
N PRO A 509 2.75 7.46 -24.33
CA PRO A 509 2.37 6.04 -24.45
C PRO A 509 3.29 5.08 -23.70
N LYS A 510 4.44 5.56 -23.21
CA LYS A 510 5.38 4.79 -22.40
C LYS A 510 5.13 4.94 -20.89
N ALA A 511 4.34 5.92 -20.50
CA ALA A 511 4.01 6.10 -19.08
C ALA A 511 3.22 4.90 -18.56
N LEU A 512 3.61 4.39 -17.40
CA LEU A 512 2.88 3.32 -16.74
C LEU A 512 1.51 3.80 -16.27
N PRO A 513 0.50 2.94 -16.27
CA PRO A 513 -0.84 3.34 -15.81
C PRO A 513 -0.83 3.66 -14.32
N THR A 514 -1.54 4.72 -13.94
CA THR A 514 -1.60 5.26 -12.58
C THR A 514 -3.03 5.16 -12.01
N PRO A 515 -3.24 4.37 -10.91
CA PRO A 515 -2.26 3.49 -10.24
C PRO A 515 -1.85 2.30 -11.10
N THR A 516 -0.64 1.76 -10.84
CA THR A 516 -0.20 0.52 -11.48
C THR A 516 -0.79 -0.69 -10.76
N ILE A 517 -0.80 -0.68 -9.43
CA ILE A 517 -1.20 -1.82 -8.58
C ILE A 517 -1.77 -1.35 -7.25
N ALA A 518 -2.55 -2.21 -6.57
CA ALA A 518 -2.97 -2.00 -5.19
C ALA A 518 -2.30 -2.99 -4.24
N ALA A 519 -1.96 -2.52 -3.03
CA ALA A 519 -1.38 -3.32 -1.96
C ALA A 519 -2.00 -2.97 -0.59
N PRO A 520 -1.83 -3.82 0.46
CA PRO A 520 -2.36 -3.53 1.78
C PRO A 520 -1.76 -2.26 2.40
N GLY A 521 -2.61 -1.30 2.76
CA GLY A 521 -2.20 -0.05 3.38
C GLY A 521 -3.23 0.51 4.39
N GLY A 522 -4.32 -0.21 4.62
CA GLY A 522 -5.39 0.17 5.55
C GLY A 522 -4.90 0.22 7.00
N VAL A 523 -5.04 -0.85 7.78
CA VAL A 523 -4.49 -0.95 9.14
C VAL A 523 -3.24 -1.80 9.08
N VAL A 524 -2.05 -1.18 9.11
CA VAL A 524 -0.76 -1.88 9.00
C VAL A 524 0.04 -1.67 10.28
N ILE A 525 0.50 -2.77 10.90
CA ILE A 525 1.35 -2.73 12.09
C ILE A 525 2.80 -2.90 11.67
N SER A 526 3.66 -1.97 12.10
CA SER A 526 5.08 -1.96 11.76
C SER A 526 5.91 -1.34 12.89
N ALA A 527 7.25 -1.30 12.76
CA ALA A 527 8.12 -0.62 13.72
C ALA A 527 7.69 0.83 13.91
N PHE A 528 7.57 1.27 15.16
CA PHE A 528 7.09 2.60 15.50
C PHE A 528 8.15 3.35 16.30
N SER A 529 8.55 4.51 15.81
CA SER A 529 9.60 5.31 16.42
C SER A 529 9.15 5.94 17.71
N LYS A 530 9.85 5.69 18.80
CA LYS A 530 9.65 6.41 20.07
C LYS A 530 10.12 7.87 20.05
N LYS A 531 10.71 8.30 18.94
CA LYS A 531 11.13 9.69 18.71
C LYS A 531 10.07 10.53 18.02
N ALA A 532 9.02 9.91 17.50
CA ALA A 532 7.89 10.62 16.92
C ALA A 532 7.30 11.59 17.93
N LYS A 533 6.95 12.80 17.49
CA LYS A 533 6.34 13.83 18.37
C LYS A 533 5.00 13.37 18.93
N SER A 534 4.28 12.52 18.21
CA SER A 534 3.01 11.91 18.63
C SER A 534 3.21 10.71 19.55
N PHE A 535 4.46 10.21 19.72
CA PHE A 535 4.69 9.01 20.51
C PHE A 535 4.36 9.23 22.01
N SER A 536 3.59 8.31 22.55
CA SER A 536 3.38 8.11 23.99
C SER A 536 3.47 6.61 24.27
N THR A 537 3.98 6.22 25.44
CA THR A 537 4.00 4.81 25.87
C THR A 537 2.60 4.22 25.96
N ASP A 538 1.61 5.07 26.20
CA ASP A 538 0.20 4.73 26.38
C ASP A 538 -0.64 5.03 25.12
N ALA A 539 0.04 5.34 23.98
CA ALA A 539 -0.66 5.59 22.73
C ALA A 539 -1.48 4.36 22.30
N THR A 540 -2.69 4.61 21.84
CA THR A 540 -3.62 3.57 21.41
C THR A 540 -3.11 2.79 20.22
N GLU A 541 -2.31 3.42 19.38
CA GLU A 541 -1.66 2.83 18.19
C GLU A 541 -0.57 1.82 18.51
N ASN A 542 0.00 1.82 19.73
CA ASN A 542 0.99 0.83 20.13
C ASN A 542 0.34 -0.56 20.27
N VAL A 543 0.88 -1.53 19.56
CA VAL A 543 0.36 -2.92 19.51
C VAL A 543 1.30 -3.89 20.21
N GLN A 544 2.60 -3.73 20.05
CA GLN A 544 3.59 -4.61 20.65
C GLN A 544 4.83 -3.84 21.12
N LYS A 545 5.43 -4.33 22.22
CA LYS A 545 6.71 -3.85 22.75
C LYS A 545 7.71 -5.01 22.75
N VAL A 546 8.92 -4.74 22.28
CA VAL A 546 10.09 -5.64 22.40
C VAL A 546 11.20 -4.94 23.15
N THR A 547 12.07 -5.69 23.82
CA THR A 547 13.22 -5.12 24.54
C THR A 547 14.51 -5.62 23.90
N SER A 548 15.39 -4.70 23.53
CA SER A 548 16.71 -5.00 22.98
C SER A 548 17.77 -4.20 23.72
N GLY A 549 18.81 -4.87 24.25
CA GLY A 549 19.84 -4.24 25.06
C GLY A 549 19.30 -3.45 26.27
N GLY A 550 18.20 -3.92 26.91
CA GLY A 550 17.53 -3.23 28.01
C GLY A 550 16.67 -2.03 27.62
N THR A 551 16.61 -1.69 26.32
CA THR A 551 15.82 -0.56 25.80
C THR A 551 14.52 -1.07 25.18
N PRO A 552 13.35 -0.48 25.52
CA PRO A 552 12.07 -0.81 24.87
C PRO A 552 11.98 -0.19 23.49
N PHE A 553 11.43 -0.95 22.55
CA PHE A 553 11.05 -0.54 21.20
C PHE A 553 9.62 -0.97 20.91
N TYR A 554 8.95 -0.27 20.02
CA TYR A 554 7.51 -0.43 19.83
C TYR A 554 7.18 -0.76 18.38
N TYR A 555 6.04 -1.43 18.22
CA TYR A 555 5.38 -1.64 16.94
C TYR A 555 3.97 -1.06 17.06
N GLY A 556 3.57 -0.30 16.07
CA GLY A 556 2.31 0.43 16.09
C GLY A 556 1.62 0.45 14.73
N VAL A 557 0.41 0.98 14.73
CA VAL A 557 -0.47 1.06 13.57
C VAL A 557 -0.30 2.37 12.84
N MET A 558 -0.19 2.29 11.51
CA MET A 558 -0.43 3.40 10.58
C MET A 558 -1.30 2.94 9.41
N SER A 559 -1.94 3.90 8.74
CA SER A 559 -2.74 3.68 7.53
C SER A 559 -2.38 4.71 6.47
N GLY A 560 -2.28 4.29 5.22
CA GLY A 560 -1.95 5.17 4.10
C GLY A 560 -1.44 4.40 2.88
N THR A 561 -1.48 5.02 1.71
CA THR A 561 -0.74 4.53 0.53
C THR A 561 0.76 4.46 0.83
N SER A 562 1.25 5.26 1.78
CA SER A 562 2.59 5.18 2.34
C SER A 562 2.94 3.83 2.97
N MET A 563 1.95 3.06 3.44
CA MET A 563 2.14 1.71 4.00
C MET A 563 1.99 0.62 2.92
N ALA A 564 1.19 0.87 1.89
CA ALA A 564 1.05 0.00 0.73
C ALA A 564 2.30 -0.01 -0.16
N THR A 565 2.91 1.15 -0.36
CA THR A 565 4.10 1.33 -1.21
C THR A 565 5.30 0.47 -0.78
N PRO A 566 5.72 0.43 0.49
CA PRO A 566 6.82 -0.41 0.93
C PRO A 566 6.52 -1.92 0.87
N VAL A 567 5.25 -2.34 0.87
CA VAL A 567 4.89 -3.74 0.58
C VAL A 567 5.28 -4.09 -0.85
N VAL A 568 4.91 -3.24 -1.82
CA VAL A 568 5.27 -3.41 -3.24
C VAL A 568 6.77 -3.31 -3.44
N THR A 569 7.43 -2.34 -2.81
CA THR A 569 8.89 -2.17 -2.83
C THR A 569 9.62 -3.44 -2.37
N GLY A 570 9.20 -4.00 -1.24
CA GLY A 570 9.76 -5.25 -0.73
C GLY A 570 9.50 -6.44 -1.68
N ILE A 571 8.31 -6.55 -2.26
CA ILE A 571 7.97 -7.61 -3.23
C ILE A 571 8.84 -7.49 -4.48
N ILE A 572 9.02 -6.29 -5.01
CA ILE A 572 9.92 -6.05 -6.16
C ILE A 572 11.36 -6.41 -5.80
N ALA A 573 11.81 -6.15 -4.57
CA ALA A 573 13.14 -6.60 -4.13
C ALA A 573 13.29 -8.13 -4.16
N LEU A 574 12.22 -8.89 -3.82
CA LEU A 574 12.22 -10.35 -3.96
C LEU A 574 12.33 -10.76 -5.45
N TRP A 575 11.64 -10.06 -6.34
CA TRP A 575 11.68 -10.31 -7.78
C TRP A 575 13.04 -9.94 -8.39
N LEU A 576 13.65 -8.83 -7.96
CA LEU A 576 15.00 -8.42 -8.37
C LEU A 576 16.10 -9.36 -7.88
N GLN A 577 15.95 -9.98 -6.70
CA GLN A 577 16.82 -11.08 -6.26
C GLN A 577 16.73 -12.26 -7.24
N ALA A 578 15.54 -12.56 -7.73
CA ALA A 578 15.31 -13.62 -8.68
C ALA A 578 15.78 -13.24 -10.08
N ASN A 579 15.49 -12.04 -10.56
CA ASN A 579 15.89 -11.53 -11.87
C ASN A 579 16.40 -10.07 -11.75
N PRO A 580 17.71 -9.87 -11.62
CA PRO A 580 18.31 -8.55 -11.38
C PRO A 580 18.26 -7.61 -12.60
N GLU A 581 17.72 -8.08 -13.73
CA GLU A 581 17.68 -7.32 -14.97
C GLU A 581 16.30 -6.75 -15.32
N LEU A 582 15.29 -6.91 -14.42
CA LEU A 582 13.95 -6.39 -14.64
C LEU A 582 13.96 -4.87 -14.81
N THR A 583 13.19 -4.39 -15.77
CA THR A 583 12.87 -2.98 -15.98
C THR A 583 11.53 -2.65 -15.33
N SER A 584 11.18 -1.36 -15.24
CA SER A 584 9.83 -0.94 -14.78
C SER A 584 8.72 -1.50 -15.67
N ASP A 585 8.94 -1.57 -16.99
CA ASP A 585 7.99 -2.19 -17.93
C ASP A 585 7.82 -3.68 -17.68
N ASP A 586 8.91 -4.41 -17.38
CA ASP A 586 8.86 -5.82 -17.02
C ASP A 586 8.07 -6.02 -15.72
N VAL A 587 8.33 -5.19 -14.71
CA VAL A 587 7.57 -5.22 -13.45
C VAL A 587 6.09 -4.93 -13.69
N ALA A 588 5.75 -3.93 -14.50
CA ALA A 588 4.36 -3.62 -14.85
C ALA A 588 3.69 -4.79 -15.62
N ALA A 589 4.41 -5.43 -16.54
CA ALA A 589 3.91 -6.61 -17.24
C ALA A 589 3.67 -7.80 -16.30
N ILE A 590 4.56 -8.03 -15.32
CA ILE A 590 4.37 -9.02 -14.26
C ILE A 590 3.10 -8.69 -13.47
N LEU A 591 2.95 -7.45 -13.01
CA LEU A 591 1.78 -6.99 -12.25
C LEU A 591 0.49 -7.17 -13.05
N GLN A 592 0.47 -6.77 -14.32
CA GLN A 592 -0.69 -6.93 -15.20
C GLN A 592 -1.12 -8.40 -15.32
N LYS A 593 -0.15 -9.30 -15.46
CA LYS A 593 -0.38 -10.72 -15.65
C LYS A 593 -0.82 -11.45 -14.38
N THR A 594 -0.26 -11.07 -13.22
CA THR A 594 -0.32 -11.87 -12.00
C THR A 594 -1.16 -11.25 -10.88
N ALA A 595 -1.62 -9.99 -11.03
CA ALA A 595 -2.45 -9.33 -10.04
C ALA A 595 -3.71 -10.15 -9.73
N ARG A 596 -3.99 -10.32 -8.44
CA ARG A 596 -5.19 -11.01 -7.96
C ARG A 596 -6.43 -10.16 -8.18
N LYS A 597 -7.52 -10.83 -8.55
CA LYS A 597 -8.82 -10.22 -8.83
C LYS A 597 -9.91 -10.93 -8.06
N ASP A 598 -10.78 -10.18 -7.43
CA ASP A 598 -11.86 -10.70 -6.60
C ASP A 598 -13.19 -9.94 -6.85
N SER A 599 -14.15 -10.06 -5.93
CA SER A 599 -15.44 -9.38 -6.03
C SER A 599 -15.32 -7.85 -5.85
N TYR A 600 -14.31 -7.35 -5.13
CA TYR A 600 -14.08 -5.92 -4.90
C TYR A 600 -13.37 -5.26 -6.10
N THR A 601 -12.34 -5.91 -6.63
CA THR A 601 -11.65 -5.40 -7.82
C THR A 601 -12.45 -5.56 -9.11
N GLY A 602 -13.40 -6.51 -9.12
CA GLY A 602 -14.02 -7.02 -10.35
C GLY A 602 -13.21 -8.17 -10.95
N ARG A 603 -13.85 -9.34 -11.09
CA ARG A 603 -13.19 -10.60 -11.51
C ARG A 603 -12.53 -10.55 -12.89
N ASN A 604 -13.03 -9.68 -13.78
CA ASN A 604 -12.54 -9.50 -15.15
C ASN A 604 -11.78 -8.17 -15.32
N LEU A 605 -11.31 -7.57 -14.22
CA LEU A 605 -10.58 -6.31 -14.27
C LEU A 605 -9.37 -6.42 -15.20
N THR A 606 -9.26 -5.49 -16.15
CA THR A 606 -8.05 -5.27 -16.95
C THR A 606 -7.19 -4.19 -16.32
N TRP A 607 -7.81 -3.08 -15.97
CA TRP A 607 -7.25 -1.97 -15.22
C TRP A 607 -8.37 -1.05 -14.72
N SER A 608 -8.15 -0.34 -13.60
CA SER A 608 -9.04 0.72 -13.15
C SER A 608 -8.27 1.85 -12.44
N LYS A 609 -8.88 3.03 -12.39
CA LYS A 609 -8.32 4.21 -11.71
C LYS A 609 -8.19 4.06 -10.18
N GLU A 610 -8.77 3.02 -9.59
CA GLU A 610 -8.74 2.74 -8.15
C GLU A 610 -7.74 1.63 -7.82
N TRP A 611 -7.75 0.54 -8.58
CA TRP A 611 -7.03 -0.70 -8.29
C TRP A 611 -5.77 -0.91 -9.14
N GLY A 612 -5.57 -0.10 -10.20
CA GLY A 612 -4.60 -0.43 -11.22
C GLY A 612 -4.93 -1.78 -11.87
N TYR A 613 -3.96 -2.66 -11.97
CA TYR A 613 -4.17 -4.03 -12.48
C TYR A 613 -4.86 -4.98 -11.48
N GLY A 614 -5.02 -4.58 -10.21
CA GLY A 614 -5.64 -5.37 -9.14
C GLY A 614 -4.81 -5.40 -7.87
N LYS A 615 -4.91 -6.48 -7.07
CA LYS A 615 -4.17 -6.69 -5.82
C LYS A 615 -2.85 -7.43 -6.10
N ILE A 616 -1.73 -6.94 -5.56
CA ILE A 616 -0.42 -7.56 -5.80
C ILE A 616 -0.35 -9.01 -5.33
N ASP A 617 0.36 -9.86 -6.09
CA ASP A 617 0.70 -11.24 -5.74
C ASP A 617 2.21 -11.46 -5.86
N ALA A 618 2.87 -11.57 -4.71
CA ALA A 618 4.32 -11.73 -4.64
C ALA A 618 4.79 -13.08 -5.22
N TYR A 619 4.00 -14.12 -4.99
CA TYR A 619 4.37 -15.48 -5.35
C TYR A 619 4.20 -15.74 -6.86
N GLU A 620 3.04 -15.40 -7.43
CA GLU A 620 2.83 -15.56 -8.87
C GLU A 620 3.73 -14.58 -9.67
N GLY A 621 3.94 -13.34 -9.14
CA GLY A 621 4.86 -12.40 -9.73
C GLY A 621 6.31 -12.87 -9.70
N LEU A 622 6.76 -13.53 -8.62
CA LEU A 622 8.11 -14.11 -8.56
C LEU A 622 8.31 -15.20 -9.62
N LYS A 623 7.33 -16.08 -9.79
CA LYS A 623 7.39 -17.13 -10.82
C LYS A 623 7.54 -16.52 -12.22
N GLU A 624 6.82 -15.45 -12.49
CA GLU A 624 6.91 -14.74 -13.76
C GLU A 624 8.28 -14.03 -13.91
N ALA A 625 8.80 -13.38 -12.85
CA ALA A 625 10.12 -12.76 -12.83
C ALA A 625 11.23 -13.78 -13.14
N ILE A 626 11.14 -14.99 -12.58
CA ILE A 626 12.05 -16.11 -12.87
C ILE A 626 11.93 -16.52 -14.35
N ARG A 627 10.71 -16.62 -14.89
CA ARG A 627 10.45 -16.99 -16.27
C ARG A 627 11.05 -15.99 -17.29
N MET A 628 11.10 -14.70 -16.91
CA MET A 628 11.62 -13.62 -17.74
C MET A 628 13.15 -13.50 -17.73
N ARG A 629 13.87 -14.39 -17.04
CA ARG A 629 15.34 -14.37 -17.06
C ARG A 629 15.89 -14.55 -18.47
N PRO A 630 16.96 -13.82 -18.86
CA PRO A 630 17.56 -13.92 -20.19
C PRO A 630 18.16 -15.30 -20.51
N ASP A 631 18.55 -16.05 -19.51
CA ASP A 631 19.24 -17.34 -19.64
C ASP A 631 18.33 -18.51 -20.03
N GLY A 632 17.07 -18.24 -20.39
CA GLY A 632 16.24 -19.12 -21.25
C GLY A 632 16.02 -20.56 -20.75
N VAL A 633 16.34 -20.86 -19.49
CA VAL A 633 15.92 -22.13 -18.90
C VAL A 633 14.46 -21.94 -18.47
N ASN A 634 13.53 -22.38 -19.32
CA ASN A 634 12.14 -22.58 -18.94
C ASN A 634 12.11 -23.58 -17.77
N GLN A 635 12.33 -23.10 -16.56
CA GLN A 635 11.96 -23.85 -15.37
C GLN A 635 10.44 -23.80 -15.31
N THR A 636 9.82 -24.86 -15.75
CA THR A 636 8.43 -25.13 -15.45
C THR A 636 8.36 -25.23 -13.94
N LEU A 637 7.87 -24.16 -13.27
CA LEU A 637 7.60 -24.17 -11.83
C LEU A 637 6.40 -25.10 -11.62
N ASN A 638 6.69 -26.38 -11.51
CA ASN A 638 5.68 -27.36 -11.11
C ASN A 638 5.48 -27.29 -9.60
N SER A 639 4.26 -27.42 -9.18
CA SER A 639 3.89 -27.80 -7.82
C SER A 639 4.79 -28.94 -7.33
N VAL A 640 5.68 -28.65 -6.37
CA VAL A 640 6.66 -29.61 -5.79
C VAL A 640 7.39 -30.38 -6.89
N ALA A 641 8.65 -30.01 -7.18
CA ALA A 641 9.46 -30.78 -8.14
C ALA A 641 9.40 -32.26 -7.70
N PRO A 642 9.01 -33.22 -8.60
CA PRO A 642 8.82 -34.60 -8.22
C PRO A 642 10.08 -35.23 -7.65
N VAL A 643 11.24 -34.61 -7.94
CA VAL A 643 12.54 -35.08 -7.43
C VAL A 643 13.42 -33.88 -7.02
N THR A 644 14.22 -34.06 -5.97
CA THR A 644 15.29 -33.16 -5.56
C THR A 644 16.62 -33.77 -5.97
N LEU A 645 17.48 -32.99 -6.65
CA LEU A 645 18.83 -33.39 -7.04
C LEU A 645 19.85 -32.78 -6.08
N GLN A 646 20.56 -33.64 -5.36
CA GLN A 646 21.61 -33.24 -4.41
C GLN A 646 23.00 -33.66 -4.93
N LYS A 647 23.93 -32.70 -4.97
CA LYS A 647 25.30 -32.94 -5.38
C LYS A 647 26.15 -33.40 -4.18
N GLY A 648 26.74 -34.60 -4.26
CA GLY A 648 27.80 -35.06 -3.40
C GLY A 648 29.18 -34.86 -4.04
N ASN A 649 30.25 -35.33 -3.37
CA ASN A 649 31.61 -35.23 -3.91
C ASN A 649 31.82 -36.16 -5.13
N ASP A 650 31.38 -37.39 -5.05
CA ASP A 650 31.61 -38.47 -6.04
C ASP A 650 30.33 -39.05 -6.62
N ALA A 651 29.19 -38.51 -6.22
CA ALA A 651 27.87 -38.99 -6.66
C ALA A 651 26.84 -37.87 -6.66
N TRP A 652 25.78 -38.03 -7.45
CA TRP A 652 24.56 -37.26 -7.31
C TRP A 652 23.47 -38.15 -6.75
N LYS A 653 22.65 -37.59 -5.84
CA LYS A 653 21.48 -38.23 -5.27
C LYS A 653 20.21 -37.66 -5.91
N VAL A 654 19.29 -38.51 -6.29
CA VAL A 654 17.92 -38.19 -6.67
C VAL A 654 17.03 -38.61 -5.51
N LEU A 655 16.41 -37.63 -4.86
CA LEU A 655 15.41 -37.86 -3.79
C LEU A 655 14.03 -37.69 -4.42
N PHE A 656 13.17 -38.69 -4.32
CA PHE A 656 11.80 -38.64 -4.80
C PHE A 656 10.89 -37.94 -3.77
N ASN A 657 10.30 -36.82 -4.19
CA ASN A 657 9.44 -36.02 -3.33
C ASN A 657 7.96 -36.41 -3.39
N ASN A 658 7.59 -37.24 -4.36
CA ASN A 658 6.25 -37.80 -4.55
C ASN A 658 6.34 -39.24 -4.99
N ASP A 659 5.23 -39.98 -4.84
CA ASP A 659 5.05 -41.30 -5.44
C ASP A 659 4.88 -41.12 -6.96
N GLU A 660 5.68 -41.86 -7.73
CA GLU A 660 5.65 -41.79 -9.20
C GLU A 660 5.49 -43.20 -9.80
N SER A 661 4.83 -43.31 -10.93
CA SER A 661 4.70 -44.64 -11.58
C SER A 661 6.01 -45.11 -12.17
N TYR A 662 6.87 -44.21 -12.60
CA TYR A 662 8.23 -44.46 -13.04
C TYR A 662 9.08 -43.20 -13.00
N ALA A 663 10.40 -43.35 -13.04
CA ALA A 663 11.35 -42.30 -13.31
C ALA A 663 12.47 -42.79 -14.28
N ASN A 664 12.80 -41.97 -15.27
CA ASN A 664 13.96 -42.20 -16.15
C ASN A 664 15.06 -41.22 -15.76
N VAL A 665 16.16 -41.71 -15.23
CA VAL A 665 17.34 -40.94 -14.87
C VAL A 665 18.39 -41.06 -15.94
N ARG A 666 18.89 -39.94 -16.49
CA ARG A 666 19.91 -39.87 -17.54
C ARG A 666 20.99 -38.85 -17.19
N VAL A 667 22.23 -39.19 -17.57
CA VAL A 667 23.35 -38.26 -17.64
C VAL A 667 23.78 -38.13 -19.06
N ILE A 668 23.69 -36.94 -19.62
CA ILE A 668 23.89 -36.67 -21.05
C ILE A 668 25.14 -35.78 -21.20
N ALA A 669 26.10 -36.21 -21.95
CA ALA A 669 27.29 -35.44 -22.25
C ALA A 669 27.00 -34.24 -23.17
N ALA A 670 27.90 -33.24 -23.25
CA ALA A 670 27.72 -32.02 -24.02
C ALA A 670 27.56 -32.29 -25.55
N ASN A 671 28.02 -33.45 -26.04
CA ASN A 671 27.83 -33.88 -27.41
C ASN A 671 26.50 -34.62 -27.68
N GLY A 672 25.61 -34.69 -26.67
CA GLY A 672 24.30 -35.35 -26.73
C GLY A 672 24.32 -36.86 -26.43
N GLN A 673 25.49 -37.47 -26.19
CA GLN A 673 25.60 -38.89 -25.88
C GLN A 673 25.12 -39.18 -24.45
N VAL A 674 24.29 -40.20 -24.25
CA VAL A 674 23.85 -40.67 -22.93
C VAL A 674 24.99 -41.47 -22.29
N ALA A 675 25.58 -40.90 -21.23
CA ALA A 675 26.69 -41.52 -20.49
C ALA A 675 26.17 -42.45 -19.35
N TYR A 676 24.95 -42.23 -18.87
CA TYR A 676 24.28 -43.04 -17.89
C TYR A 676 22.79 -43.01 -18.11
N ALA A 677 22.11 -44.12 -17.94
CA ALA A 677 20.65 -44.22 -17.97
C ALA A 677 20.17 -45.30 -17.00
N GLN A 678 19.13 -44.97 -16.21
CA GLN A 678 18.46 -45.91 -15.33
C GLN A 678 16.95 -45.65 -15.35
N HIS A 679 16.18 -46.74 -15.44
CA HIS A 679 14.74 -46.69 -15.24
C HIS A 679 14.40 -47.16 -13.82
N VAL A 680 13.63 -46.38 -13.10
CA VAL A 680 13.16 -46.68 -11.74
C VAL A 680 11.67 -46.90 -11.82
N VAL A 681 11.19 -48.06 -11.35
CA VAL A 681 9.79 -48.44 -11.39
C VAL A 681 9.15 -48.09 -10.03
N ALA A 682 8.06 -47.34 -10.08
CA ALA A 682 7.23 -46.97 -8.93
C ALA A 682 8.00 -46.43 -7.72
N PRO A 683 8.92 -45.41 -7.90
CA PRO A 683 9.59 -44.83 -6.74
C PRO A 683 8.56 -44.15 -5.80
N GLN A 684 8.76 -44.28 -4.52
CA GLN A 684 7.91 -43.72 -3.49
C GLN A 684 8.50 -42.43 -2.93
N HIS A 685 7.66 -41.60 -2.30
CA HIS A 685 8.10 -40.44 -1.56
C HIS A 685 9.17 -40.81 -0.54
N GLY A 686 10.32 -40.15 -0.60
CA GLY A 686 11.48 -40.41 0.27
C GLY A 686 12.50 -41.39 -0.26
N ASP A 687 12.22 -42.09 -1.37
CA ASP A 687 13.21 -42.97 -2.00
C ASP A 687 14.40 -42.19 -2.54
N GLU A 688 15.58 -42.76 -2.44
CA GLU A 688 16.83 -42.19 -2.96
C GLU A 688 17.44 -43.08 -4.04
N LEU A 689 17.84 -42.46 -5.17
CA LEU A 689 18.71 -43.09 -6.17
C LEU A 689 20.09 -42.40 -6.16
N VAL A 690 21.16 -43.16 -6.03
CA VAL A 690 22.54 -42.64 -6.08
C VAL A 690 23.15 -42.91 -7.46
N VAL A 691 23.54 -41.84 -8.14
CA VAL A 691 24.26 -41.94 -9.45
C VAL A 691 25.75 -41.60 -9.20
N ASN A 692 26.59 -42.60 -9.27
CA ASN A 692 28.03 -42.46 -9.11
C ASN A 692 28.64 -41.73 -10.33
N THR A 693 29.38 -40.65 -10.06
CA THR A 693 30.03 -39.85 -11.13
C THR A 693 31.47 -40.18 -11.36
N GLN A 694 32.09 -41.03 -10.55
CA GLN A 694 33.51 -41.45 -10.71
C GLN A 694 33.76 -42.27 -12.00
N THR A 695 32.72 -42.86 -12.58
CA THR A 695 32.81 -43.61 -13.83
C THR A 695 32.66 -42.74 -15.08
N LEU A 696 32.38 -41.44 -14.90
CA LEU A 696 32.25 -40.50 -16.00
C LEU A 696 33.58 -39.80 -16.30
N ALA A 697 33.88 -39.57 -17.58
CA ALA A 697 35.03 -38.78 -17.94
C ALA A 697 34.88 -37.31 -17.45
N PRO A 698 35.99 -36.61 -17.15
CA PRO A 698 35.91 -35.18 -16.87
C PRO A 698 35.20 -34.40 -17.99
N GLY A 699 34.24 -33.57 -17.63
CA GLY A 699 33.45 -32.83 -18.62
C GLY A 699 32.19 -32.21 -18.09
N VAL A 700 31.44 -31.58 -19.02
CA VAL A 700 30.13 -30.99 -18.73
C VAL A 700 29.04 -31.95 -19.20
N TYR A 701 28.10 -32.20 -18.31
CA TYR A 701 26.95 -33.08 -18.51
C TYR A 701 25.65 -32.39 -18.16
N VAL A 702 24.53 -32.90 -18.67
CA VAL A 702 23.17 -32.60 -18.22
C VAL A 702 22.66 -33.82 -17.44
N PHE A 703 22.35 -33.63 -16.20
CA PHE A 703 21.66 -34.60 -15.38
C PHE A 703 20.16 -34.40 -15.56
N GLN A 704 19.43 -35.41 -16.02
CA GLN A 704 18.00 -35.35 -16.33
C GLN A 704 17.25 -36.46 -15.57
N VAL A 705 16.16 -36.09 -14.93
CA VAL A 705 15.20 -37.03 -14.35
C VAL A 705 13.82 -36.73 -14.92
N SER A 706 13.24 -37.68 -15.64
CA SER A 706 11.89 -37.59 -16.20
C SER A 706 10.98 -38.55 -15.46
N THR A 707 9.91 -38.02 -14.83
CA THR A 707 8.85 -38.79 -14.16
C THR A 707 7.56 -38.71 -14.99
N THR A 708 6.48 -39.30 -14.47
CA THR A 708 5.13 -39.14 -15.05
C THR A 708 4.63 -37.70 -15.04
N ALA A 709 5.02 -36.92 -14.04
CA ALA A 709 4.55 -35.54 -13.84
C ALA A 709 5.38 -34.51 -14.58
N SER A 710 6.72 -34.68 -14.66
CA SER A 710 7.60 -33.68 -15.29
C SER A 710 9.03 -34.19 -15.55
N THR A 711 9.86 -33.31 -16.11
CA THR A 711 11.30 -33.56 -16.29
C THR A 711 12.11 -32.48 -15.55
N VAL A 712 13.00 -32.92 -14.67
CA VAL A 712 13.96 -32.07 -13.95
C VAL A 712 15.33 -32.22 -14.59
N THR A 713 16.01 -31.12 -14.87
CA THR A 713 17.37 -31.10 -15.43
C THR A 713 18.32 -30.25 -14.61
N ARG A 714 19.60 -30.65 -14.51
CA ARG A 714 20.67 -29.86 -13.87
C ARG A 714 21.96 -30.00 -14.65
N LYS A 715 22.70 -28.90 -14.78
CA LYS A 715 24.07 -28.92 -15.30
C LYS A 715 24.99 -29.58 -14.26
N MET A 716 25.76 -30.56 -14.70
CA MET A 716 26.73 -31.30 -13.88
C MET A 716 28.12 -31.10 -14.47
N ILE A 717 29.10 -30.83 -13.60
CA ILE A 717 30.54 -30.79 -13.99
C ILE A 717 31.23 -31.92 -13.24
N VAL A 718 31.80 -32.83 -13.98
CA VAL A 718 32.69 -33.89 -13.51
C VAL A 718 34.13 -33.39 -13.68
N LYS A 719 34.90 -33.39 -12.59
CA LYS A 719 36.28 -32.90 -12.55
C LYS A 719 37.28 -34.03 -12.78
#